data_33a67b1fa28c9036816043af9216c606
#
_entry.id   33a67b1fa28c9036816043af9216c606
#
_cell.length_a   1.000
_cell.length_b   1.000
_cell.length_c   1.000
_cell.angle_alpha   90.00
_cell.angle_beta   90.00
_cell.angle_gamma   90.00
#
_symmetry.space_group_name_H-M   'P 1'
#
loop_
_entity.id
_entity.type
_entity.pdbx_description
1 polymer ?
#
loop_
_entity_poly.entity_id
_entity_poly.type
_entity_poly.pdbx_seq_one_letter_code
_entity_poly.pdbx_strand_id
1 'polypeptide(L)'
;MMLRKFYDKFILTYPKSILLLMLICIAALGYQARYLEIDASAETLLLEDDKDLAFTRKINERYGSSDFLVLTYSPKGDLLADNTLNSLRKLSAELLALDRVESVDSILNVPLLESPPKPVSELIKNVPTLESPGIDKALAKKEFLNSPIYRDNLVSPDFKTTALLINLHDDPLYRELLQQRNSLRKKEKEQSLSSVEQLELEKVLRDFKNHRDKMRLIEHKNISKVRAIADNYRGEAKIFLGGASMVADDLITFIRSDLQVFGSAVFVFLMLTLWVIFRQLRWILLPLITCSFSVVTTSGFLGLFGWEVTVISSNFISIQLIITMAITIHLIVRYRELARLNPEMDQRQLILDSTIFMARPCTFAVLTTVVGFASLVLSGILPVMNFGWMMSAGIGVSLFLTFLIFPVLLMQMPKAMPNTSFESRFALTKIFADITERHGKSILFISVAAFIISIAGAARLNVENSFIDYFKESTEIYQGMKLIDQQLGGTTPLDLIVNLEQSEDEFQQTEQDSNAEVEVEDEEEFDAFEEEFEESAGEAQYWFTAEKMARIEKIHDYLNGLEQTGKVLSLGTMLKIGKTLNSGKPLDNFMLALLYNELPERFRKIIMDPYVSVENNEARFYVRIRDSEPNLRRNELLKQIQFDLKDKLDIPEGKWQLANLLVLYNNMLQSLFKSQILTLGVVIVAFLIMFIFLFRSITIALIAIFPNVLSIGVVLGFMGWMGIPLDMMTITIAAISVGIAVDNTIHYIHRFKHEFTIDRNYLAAMHRSHESIGYAMYYTSITIIIGFSILVLSKFIPSIYFGLLTGLAMLIALVAALTLLPQLLIVLKPLGPENQKA
;
A
#
# COMPACT_ATOMS: atom_id res chain seq x y z
N MET A 1 29.55 16.26 32.20
CA MET A 1 29.56 16.43 33.68
C MET A 1 28.13 16.50 34.25
N MET A 2 27.21 17.27 33.65
CA MET A 2 25.84 17.43 34.12
C MET A 2 25.03 16.12 34.08
N LEU A 3 25.07 15.38 32.98
CA LEU A 3 24.41 14.09 32.80
C LEU A 3 24.87 13.05 33.83
N ARG A 4 26.18 12.96 34.09
CA ARG A 4 26.74 12.04 35.08
C ARG A 4 26.20 12.34 36.49
N LYS A 5 26.13 13.63 36.88
CA LYS A 5 25.55 14.05 38.18
C LYS A 5 24.07 13.72 38.27
N PHE A 6 23.31 13.87 37.16
CA PHE A 6 21.89 13.53 37.12
C PHE A 6 21.67 12.02 37.36
N TYR A 7 22.38 11.16 36.61
CA TYR A 7 22.28 9.72 36.80
C TYR A 7 22.68 9.28 38.20
N ASP A 8 23.80 9.77 38.69
CA ASP A 8 24.30 9.37 39.98
C ASP A 8 23.38 9.83 41.13
N LYS A 9 22.94 11.11 41.14
CA LYS A 9 22.18 11.69 42.27
C LYS A 9 20.68 11.34 42.25
N PHE A 10 20.08 11.13 41.05
CA PHE A 10 18.65 10.89 40.96
C PHE A 10 18.33 9.45 40.57
N ILE A 11 18.83 8.96 39.40
CA ILE A 11 18.41 7.68 38.86
C ILE A 11 18.92 6.51 39.71
N LEU A 12 20.20 6.50 40.03
CA LEU A 12 20.82 5.40 40.78
C LEU A 12 20.63 5.49 42.27
N THR A 13 20.20 6.64 42.82
CA THR A 13 19.92 6.83 44.25
C THR A 13 18.50 6.38 44.61
N TYR A 14 17.52 6.56 43.72
CA TYR A 14 16.13 6.21 43.97
C TYR A 14 15.56 5.20 42.94
N PRO A 15 16.23 4.06 42.68
CA PRO A 15 15.86 3.17 41.57
C PRO A 15 14.45 2.59 41.73
N LYS A 16 14.01 2.25 42.94
CA LYS A 16 12.68 1.68 43.19
C LYS A 16 11.56 2.69 42.96
N SER A 17 11.75 3.95 43.40
CA SER A 17 10.74 5.01 43.18
C SER A 17 10.60 5.38 41.71
N ILE A 18 11.71 5.44 40.98
CA ILE A 18 11.71 5.70 39.56
C ILE A 18 11.03 4.54 38.77
N LEU A 19 11.33 3.29 39.15
CA LEU A 19 10.67 2.13 38.55
C LEU A 19 9.17 2.17 38.79
N LEU A 20 8.73 2.47 40.02
CA LEU A 20 7.30 2.58 40.34
C LEU A 20 6.62 3.68 39.53
N LEU A 21 7.21 4.86 39.44
CA LEU A 21 6.69 5.97 38.63
C LEU A 21 6.55 5.58 37.14
N MET A 22 7.58 4.95 36.62
CA MET A 22 7.56 4.47 35.24
C MET A 22 6.48 3.42 35.00
N LEU A 23 6.31 2.45 35.90
CA LEU A 23 5.26 1.45 35.79
C LEU A 23 3.86 2.08 35.79
N ILE A 24 3.63 3.11 36.61
CA ILE A 24 2.38 3.86 36.61
C ILE A 24 2.17 4.58 35.27
N CYS A 25 3.18 5.27 34.74
CA CYS A 25 3.11 5.95 33.46
C CYS A 25 2.87 4.96 32.31
N ILE A 26 3.59 3.82 32.29
CA ILE A 26 3.44 2.78 31.27
C ILE A 26 2.05 2.13 31.36
N ALA A 27 1.54 1.89 32.57
CA ALA A 27 0.19 1.35 32.75
C ALA A 27 -0.89 2.33 32.27
N ALA A 28 -0.73 3.64 32.56
CA ALA A 28 -1.65 4.67 32.08
C ALA A 28 -1.64 4.77 30.55
N LEU A 29 -0.47 4.75 29.92
CA LEU A 29 -0.35 4.75 28.47
C LEU A 29 -0.84 3.42 27.88
N GLY A 30 -0.53 2.28 28.50
CA GLY A 30 -1.03 0.97 28.09
C GLY A 30 -2.56 0.88 28.07
N TYR A 31 -3.21 1.58 29.01
CA TYR A 31 -4.67 1.70 28.99
C TYR A 31 -5.17 2.46 27.76
N GLN A 32 -4.43 3.44 27.26
CA GLN A 32 -4.76 4.18 26.04
C GLN A 32 -4.51 3.35 24.77
N ALA A 33 -3.65 2.35 24.80
CA ALA A 33 -3.37 1.47 23.66
C ALA A 33 -4.62 0.71 23.16
N ARG A 34 -5.65 0.58 23.99
CA ARG A 34 -6.96 0.01 23.59
C ARG A 34 -7.69 0.81 22.50
N TYR A 35 -7.33 2.09 22.34
CA TYR A 35 -7.88 2.99 21.33
C TYR A 35 -7.04 3.00 20.05
N LEU A 36 -6.07 2.09 19.95
CA LEU A 36 -5.30 1.91 18.71
C LEU A 36 -6.21 1.35 17.62
N GLU A 37 -6.36 2.09 16.56
CA GLU A 37 -7.22 1.76 15.43
C GLU A 37 -6.40 1.37 14.20
N ILE A 38 -7.01 0.58 13.33
CA ILE A 38 -6.41 0.15 12.07
C ILE A 38 -7.20 0.77 10.93
N ASP A 39 -6.52 1.45 10.02
CA ASP A 39 -7.11 1.97 8.79
C ASP A 39 -6.55 1.26 7.56
N ALA A 40 -7.41 0.57 6.82
CA ALA A 40 -7.12 -0.05 5.53
C ALA A 40 -8.11 0.41 4.45
N SER A 41 -8.67 1.63 4.60
CA SER A 41 -9.53 2.19 3.56
C SER A 41 -8.75 2.41 2.26
N ALA A 42 -9.41 2.18 1.13
CA ALA A 42 -8.82 2.46 -0.18
C ALA A 42 -8.43 3.93 -0.34
N GLU A 43 -9.14 4.84 0.34
CA GLU A 43 -8.84 6.29 0.34
C GLU A 43 -7.45 6.61 0.92
N THR A 44 -6.98 5.84 1.91
CA THR A 44 -5.65 6.05 2.50
C THR A 44 -4.51 5.62 1.58
N LEU A 45 -4.80 4.83 0.56
CA LEU A 45 -3.82 4.41 -0.45
C LEU A 45 -3.67 5.43 -1.59
N LEU A 46 -4.54 6.44 -1.67
CA LEU A 46 -4.54 7.45 -2.73
C LEU A 46 -3.83 8.73 -2.28
N LEU A 47 -3.40 9.53 -3.25
CA LEU A 47 -2.81 10.85 -2.99
C LEU A 47 -3.93 11.84 -2.66
N GLU A 48 -3.96 12.39 -1.45
CA GLU A 48 -5.04 13.29 -0.99
C GLU A 48 -5.17 14.59 -1.84
N ASP A 49 -4.06 15.04 -2.42
CA ASP A 49 -4.00 16.29 -3.21
C ASP A 49 -4.10 16.05 -4.72
N ASP A 50 -4.48 14.84 -5.14
CA ASP A 50 -4.60 14.50 -6.55
C ASP A 50 -5.85 15.15 -7.16
N LYS A 51 -5.66 15.93 -8.22
CA LYS A 51 -6.76 16.55 -8.98
C LYS A 51 -7.67 15.50 -9.60
N ASP A 52 -7.10 14.37 -10.02
CA ASP A 52 -7.84 13.28 -10.62
C ASP A 52 -8.70 12.54 -9.58
N LEU A 53 -8.31 12.56 -8.30
CA LEU A 53 -9.15 12.05 -7.21
C LEU A 53 -10.40 12.93 -7.02
N ALA A 54 -10.24 14.26 -7.06
CA ALA A 54 -11.37 15.17 -6.95
C ALA A 54 -12.34 15.00 -8.14
N PHE A 55 -11.80 14.80 -9.33
CA PHE A 55 -12.61 14.53 -10.53
C PHE A 55 -13.28 13.15 -10.46
N THR A 56 -12.57 12.11 -10.07
CA THR A 56 -13.15 10.76 -9.90
C THR A 56 -14.33 10.77 -8.92
N ARG A 57 -14.23 11.52 -7.81
CA ARG A 57 -15.35 11.69 -6.86
C ARG A 57 -16.56 12.36 -7.51
N LYS A 58 -16.33 13.43 -8.30
CA LYS A 58 -17.39 14.11 -9.05
C LYS A 58 -18.09 13.16 -10.03
N ILE A 59 -17.34 12.30 -10.72
CA ILE A 59 -17.89 11.31 -11.65
C ILE A 59 -18.71 10.23 -10.90
N ASN A 60 -18.20 9.77 -9.76
CA ASN A 60 -18.92 8.81 -8.93
C ASN A 60 -20.24 9.39 -8.35
N GLU A 61 -20.26 10.69 -8.01
CA GLU A 61 -21.48 11.38 -7.60
C GLU A 61 -22.49 11.49 -8.75
N ARG A 62 -22.03 11.76 -9.97
CA ARG A 62 -22.87 11.97 -11.15
C ARG A 62 -23.47 10.68 -11.71
N TYR A 63 -22.66 9.65 -11.84
CA TYR A 63 -23.05 8.37 -12.48
C TYR A 63 -23.39 7.26 -11.46
N GLY A 64 -23.31 7.58 -10.18
CA GLY A 64 -23.48 6.63 -9.10
C GLY A 64 -22.26 5.72 -8.92
N SER A 65 -21.95 5.39 -7.67
CA SER A 65 -21.05 4.31 -7.31
C SER A 65 -21.78 3.48 -6.26
N SER A 66 -22.39 2.40 -6.66
CA SER A 66 -22.90 1.43 -5.70
C SER A 66 -21.76 0.50 -5.31
N ASP A 67 -21.58 0.28 -4.00
CA ASP A 67 -20.70 -0.77 -3.51
C ASP A 67 -21.32 -2.13 -3.86
N PHE A 68 -20.52 -3.00 -4.47
CA PHE A 68 -20.95 -4.35 -4.81
C PHE A 68 -19.86 -5.37 -4.49
N LEU A 69 -20.31 -6.60 -4.25
CA LEU A 69 -19.43 -7.76 -4.16
C LEU A 69 -19.66 -8.64 -5.39
N VAL A 70 -18.61 -9.31 -5.83
CA VAL A 70 -18.66 -10.26 -6.94
C VAL A 70 -18.43 -11.65 -6.40
N LEU A 71 -19.40 -12.54 -6.52
CA LEU A 71 -19.24 -13.94 -6.19
C LEU A 71 -19.09 -14.74 -7.48
N THR A 72 -17.94 -15.32 -7.72
CA THR A 72 -17.71 -16.19 -8.87
C THR A 72 -18.22 -17.59 -8.57
N TYR A 73 -18.89 -18.21 -9.52
CA TYR A 73 -19.42 -19.56 -9.40
C TYR A 73 -19.00 -20.39 -10.62
N SER A 74 -18.14 -21.38 -10.42
CA SER A 74 -17.66 -22.30 -11.43
C SER A 74 -18.10 -23.72 -11.08
N PRO A 75 -19.23 -24.20 -11.61
CA PRO A 75 -19.74 -25.55 -11.29
C PRO A 75 -18.84 -26.64 -11.87
N LYS A 76 -18.95 -27.83 -11.31
CA LYS A 76 -18.27 -29.02 -11.85
C LYS A 76 -18.89 -29.55 -13.16
N GLY A 77 -20.11 -29.08 -13.52
CA GLY A 77 -20.87 -29.45 -14.71
C GLY A 77 -21.21 -28.26 -15.59
N ASP A 78 -22.24 -28.41 -16.43
CA ASP A 78 -22.72 -27.31 -17.30
C ASP A 78 -23.42 -26.22 -16.46
N LEU A 79 -23.20 -24.94 -16.81
CA LEU A 79 -23.81 -23.79 -16.15
C LEU A 79 -25.34 -23.79 -16.25
N LEU A 80 -25.91 -24.27 -17.35
CA LEU A 80 -27.35 -24.32 -17.58
C LEU A 80 -28.01 -25.66 -17.18
N ALA A 81 -27.26 -26.56 -16.56
CA ALA A 81 -27.85 -27.77 -16.00
C ALA A 81 -28.85 -27.42 -14.89
N ASP A 82 -29.97 -28.15 -14.80
CA ASP A 82 -31.03 -27.86 -13.83
C ASP A 82 -30.55 -27.89 -12.39
N ASN A 83 -29.62 -28.78 -12.06
CA ASN A 83 -29.01 -28.82 -10.73
C ASN A 83 -28.22 -27.54 -10.45
N THR A 84 -27.43 -27.06 -11.40
CA THR A 84 -26.62 -25.82 -11.28
C THR A 84 -27.55 -24.61 -11.10
N LEU A 85 -28.59 -24.49 -11.95
CA LEU A 85 -29.55 -23.39 -11.85
C LEU A 85 -30.32 -23.41 -10.51
N ASN A 86 -30.66 -24.59 -10.00
CA ASN A 86 -31.29 -24.71 -8.67
C ASN A 86 -30.35 -24.30 -7.55
N SER A 87 -29.09 -24.68 -7.62
CA SER A 87 -28.07 -24.22 -6.64
C SER A 87 -27.84 -22.72 -6.69
N LEU A 88 -27.75 -22.14 -7.90
CA LEU A 88 -27.66 -20.67 -8.08
C LEU A 88 -28.88 -19.94 -7.53
N ARG A 89 -30.10 -20.48 -7.76
CA ARG A 89 -31.35 -19.90 -7.25
C ARG A 89 -31.36 -19.87 -5.71
N LYS A 90 -31.02 -20.98 -5.07
CA LYS A 90 -30.92 -21.06 -3.61
C LYS A 90 -29.85 -20.10 -3.07
N LEU A 91 -28.67 -20.14 -3.66
CA LEU A 91 -27.55 -19.25 -3.29
C LEU A 91 -27.96 -17.77 -3.40
N SER A 92 -28.60 -17.38 -4.53
CA SER A 92 -29.07 -16.00 -4.72
C SER A 92 -30.14 -15.61 -3.69
N ALA A 93 -31.06 -16.50 -3.35
CA ALA A 93 -32.08 -16.24 -2.35
C ALA A 93 -31.52 -16.11 -0.93
N GLU A 94 -30.53 -16.96 -0.55
CA GLU A 94 -29.86 -16.86 0.74
C GLU A 94 -29.02 -15.57 0.86
N LEU A 95 -28.36 -15.14 -0.23
CA LEU A 95 -27.63 -13.88 -0.27
C LEU A 95 -28.54 -12.66 -0.19
N LEU A 96 -29.67 -12.69 -0.91
CA LEU A 96 -30.66 -11.60 -0.90
C LEU A 96 -31.33 -11.42 0.48
N ALA A 97 -31.37 -12.47 1.30
CA ALA A 97 -31.94 -12.41 2.66
C ALA A 97 -31.02 -11.67 3.66
N LEU A 98 -29.82 -11.23 3.27
CA LEU A 98 -28.92 -10.47 4.13
C LEU A 98 -29.30 -9.00 4.19
N ASP A 99 -29.28 -8.40 5.37
CA ASP A 99 -29.76 -7.04 5.64
C ASP A 99 -29.05 -5.93 4.81
N ARG A 100 -27.81 -6.16 4.37
CA ARG A 100 -27.02 -5.19 3.59
C ARG A 100 -27.14 -5.37 2.09
N VAL A 101 -27.78 -6.43 1.64
CA VAL A 101 -27.91 -6.76 0.22
C VAL A 101 -29.18 -6.16 -0.33
N GLU A 102 -29.04 -5.32 -1.35
CA GLU A 102 -30.15 -4.68 -2.06
C GLU A 102 -30.68 -5.58 -3.18
N SER A 103 -29.76 -6.12 -4.00
CA SER A 103 -30.09 -7.04 -5.09
C SER A 103 -28.95 -8.03 -5.34
N VAL A 104 -29.30 -9.14 -5.99
CA VAL A 104 -28.33 -10.13 -6.49
C VAL A 104 -28.60 -10.37 -7.96
N ASP A 105 -27.70 -9.91 -8.83
CA ASP A 105 -27.82 -10.06 -10.26
C ASP A 105 -26.95 -11.23 -10.74
N SER A 106 -27.56 -12.11 -11.54
CA SER A 106 -26.90 -13.34 -12.03
C SER A 106 -27.49 -13.74 -13.39
N ILE A 107 -26.99 -14.79 -14.00
CA ILE A 107 -27.58 -15.34 -15.24
C ILE A 107 -29.05 -15.69 -15.12
N LEU A 108 -29.62 -15.81 -13.89
CA LEU A 108 -31.03 -16.17 -13.69
C LEU A 108 -31.98 -15.01 -13.98
N ASN A 109 -31.60 -13.78 -13.59
CA ASN A 109 -32.48 -12.62 -13.54
C ASN A 109 -32.09 -11.43 -14.40
N VAL A 110 -30.96 -11.52 -15.12
CA VAL A 110 -30.59 -10.48 -16.10
C VAL A 110 -31.45 -10.57 -17.36
N PRO A 111 -31.72 -9.44 -18.05
CA PRO A 111 -32.59 -9.39 -19.21
C PRO A 111 -32.00 -10.17 -20.41
N LEU A 112 -32.80 -11.01 -21.05
CA LEU A 112 -32.47 -11.66 -22.30
C LEU A 112 -33.15 -10.90 -23.45
N LEU A 113 -32.35 -10.25 -24.30
CA LEU A 113 -32.85 -9.36 -25.35
C LEU A 113 -32.93 -10.04 -26.69
N GLU A 114 -32.14 -11.12 -26.89
CA GLU A 114 -32.04 -11.88 -28.15
C GLU A 114 -32.60 -13.31 -28.05
N SER A 115 -33.21 -13.69 -26.93
CA SER A 115 -33.65 -15.08 -26.69
C SER A 115 -35.12 -15.20 -26.27
N PRO A 116 -36.08 -15.21 -27.19
CA PRO A 116 -35.99 -14.99 -28.62
C PRO A 116 -35.91 -13.52 -28.99
N PRO A 117 -35.32 -13.15 -30.17
CA PRO A 117 -35.29 -11.76 -30.60
C PRO A 117 -36.71 -11.26 -30.82
N LYS A 118 -37.05 -10.14 -30.23
CA LYS A 118 -38.35 -9.44 -30.30
C LYS A 118 -38.12 -7.99 -30.69
N PRO A 119 -39.12 -7.33 -31.29
CA PRO A 119 -39.07 -5.90 -31.54
C PRO A 119 -38.87 -5.12 -30.23
N VAL A 120 -38.14 -4.03 -30.32
CA VAL A 120 -37.83 -3.19 -29.14
C VAL A 120 -39.11 -2.75 -28.41
N SER A 121 -40.17 -2.44 -29.13
CA SER A 121 -41.48 -2.04 -28.58
C SER A 121 -42.16 -3.14 -27.71
N GLU A 122 -41.90 -4.40 -27.95
CA GLU A 122 -42.37 -5.52 -27.15
C GLU A 122 -41.46 -5.78 -25.95
N LEU A 123 -40.14 -5.62 -26.14
CA LEU A 123 -39.14 -5.81 -25.10
C LEU A 123 -39.31 -4.80 -23.97
N ILE A 124 -39.65 -3.54 -24.28
CA ILE A 124 -39.93 -2.52 -23.25
C ILE A 124 -41.05 -2.94 -22.30
N LYS A 125 -42.06 -3.65 -22.79
CA LYS A 125 -43.24 -4.06 -21.99
C LYS A 125 -42.97 -5.31 -21.12
N ASN A 126 -42.17 -6.25 -21.62
CA ASN A 126 -41.89 -7.51 -20.91
C ASN A 126 -40.55 -8.11 -21.33
N VAL A 127 -39.50 -7.83 -20.56
CA VAL A 127 -38.16 -8.35 -20.82
C VAL A 127 -38.05 -9.77 -20.22
N PRO A 128 -37.80 -10.81 -21.03
CA PRO A 128 -37.65 -12.16 -20.50
C PRO A 128 -36.28 -12.32 -19.77
N THR A 129 -36.26 -13.25 -18.83
CA THR A 129 -35.05 -13.68 -18.11
C THR A 129 -34.90 -15.20 -18.28
N LEU A 130 -33.79 -15.78 -17.85
CA LEU A 130 -33.60 -17.23 -17.90
C LEU A 130 -34.65 -18.00 -17.06
N GLU A 131 -35.31 -17.35 -16.10
CA GLU A 131 -36.40 -17.91 -15.27
C GLU A 131 -37.79 -17.75 -15.88
N SER A 132 -37.91 -17.05 -17.01
CA SER A 132 -39.19 -16.87 -17.69
C SER A 132 -39.69 -18.20 -18.30
N PRO A 133 -41.00 -18.48 -18.29
CA PRO A 133 -41.53 -19.72 -18.83
C PRO A 133 -41.23 -19.87 -20.34
N GLY A 134 -40.73 -21.06 -20.77
CA GLY A 134 -40.55 -21.38 -22.17
C GLY A 134 -39.28 -20.86 -22.81
N ILE A 135 -38.34 -20.37 -22.06
CA ILE A 135 -37.04 -19.91 -22.57
C ILE A 135 -36.19 -21.10 -23.10
N ASP A 136 -35.71 -20.95 -24.32
CA ASP A 136 -34.72 -21.88 -24.89
C ASP A 136 -33.33 -21.62 -24.31
N LYS A 137 -32.84 -22.58 -23.51
CA LYS A 137 -31.53 -22.54 -22.89
C LYS A 137 -30.37 -22.48 -23.92
N ALA A 138 -30.53 -23.03 -25.10
CA ALA A 138 -29.50 -22.99 -26.13
C ALA A 138 -29.38 -21.59 -26.76
N LEU A 139 -30.50 -20.92 -26.99
CA LEU A 139 -30.51 -19.52 -27.43
C LEU A 139 -29.96 -18.61 -26.33
N ALA A 140 -30.39 -18.78 -25.09
CA ALA A 140 -29.87 -18.00 -23.94
C ALA A 140 -28.34 -18.17 -23.79
N LYS A 141 -27.80 -19.40 -23.92
CA LYS A 141 -26.37 -19.64 -23.92
C LYS A 141 -25.65 -18.87 -25.02
N LYS A 142 -26.23 -18.87 -26.23
CA LYS A 142 -25.67 -18.14 -27.38
C LYS A 142 -25.66 -16.63 -27.12
N GLU A 143 -26.72 -16.11 -26.54
CA GLU A 143 -26.81 -14.70 -26.14
C GLU A 143 -25.76 -14.37 -25.07
N PHE A 144 -25.65 -15.12 -23.96
CA PHE A 144 -24.65 -14.92 -22.95
C PHE A 144 -23.22 -14.89 -23.48
N LEU A 145 -22.90 -15.73 -24.50
CA LEU A 145 -21.57 -15.79 -25.10
C LEU A 145 -21.31 -14.70 -26.15
N ASN A 146 -22.34 -14.16 -26.79
CA ASN A 146 -22.18 -13.20 -27.88
C ASN A 146 -22.51 -11.76 -27.46
N SER A 147 -23.39 -11.60 -26.45
CA SER A 147 -23.84 -10.28 -26.01
C SER A 147 -22.68 -9.46 -25.42
N PRO A 148 -22.49 -8.23 -25.90
CA PRO A 148 -21.47 -7.34 -25.38
C PRO A 148 -21.75 -6.87 -23.92
N ILE A 149 -22.88 -7.19 -23.32
CA ILE A 149 -23.15 -6.93 -21.90
C ILE A 149 -22.64 -8.08 -21.03
N TYR A 150 -22.84 -9.34 -21.45
CA TYR A 150 -22.69 -10.50 -20.57
C TYR A 150 -21.35 -11.21 -20.70
N ARG A 151 -20.85 -11.34 -21.92
CA ARG A 151 -19.55 -11.96 -22.18
C ARG A 151 -18.45 -11.13 -21.53
N ASP A 152 -17.50 -11.77 -20.90
CA ASP A 152 -16.40 -11.13 -20.15
C ASP A 152 -16.89 -10.14 -19.07
N ASN A 153 -18.10 -10.35 -18.55
CA ASN A 153 -18.68 -9.56 -17.47
C ASN A 153 -19.44 -10.45 -16.46
N LEU A 154 -20.50 -11.09 -16.95
CA LEU A 154 -21.33 -12.00 -16.17
C LEU A 154 -20.95 -13.46 -16.36
N VAL A 155 -20.45 -13.80 -17.54
CA VAL A 155 -20.01 -15.15 -17.89
C VAL A 155 -18.60 -15.12 -18.51
N SER A 156 -17.83 -16.18 -18.23
CA SER A 156 -16.53 -16.38 -18.84
C SER A 156 -16.63 -16.75 -20.34
N PRO A 157 -15.61 -16.46 -21.18
CA PRO A 157 -15.61 -16.80 -22.60
C PRO A 157 -15.81 -18.29 -22.90
N ASP A 158 -15.38 -19.17 -21.99
CA ASP A 158 -15.54 -20.62 -22.11
C ASP A 158 -16.86 -21.15 -21.53
N PHE A 159 -17.70 -20.25 -21.00
CA PHE A 159 -18.98 -20.55 -20.36
C PHE A 159 -18.87 -21.53 -19.16
N LYS A 160 -17.75 -21.54 -18.45
CA LYS A 160 -17.55 -22.38 -17.26
C LYS A 160 -17.71 -21.66 -15.95
N THR A 161 -17.63 -20.34 -15.96
CA THR A 161 -17.74 -19.49 -14.78
C THR A 161 -18.81 -18.43 -14.99
N THR A 162 -19.62 -18.18 -13.97
CA THR A 162 -20.54 -17.05 -13.91
C THR A 162 -20.25 -16.21 -12.66
N ALA A 163 -20.61 -14.92 -12.73
CA ALA A 163 -20.62 -14.01 -11.60
C ALA A 163 -22.03 -13.87 -11.02
N LEU A 164 -22.12 -13.71 -9.70
CA LEU A 164 -23.26 -13.13 -9.01
C LEU A 164 -22.80 -11.76 -8.51
N LEU A 165 -23.46 -10.71 -8.98
CA LEU A 165 -23.23 -9.34 -8.51
C LEU A 165 -24.15 -9.08 -7.32
N ILE A 166 -23.54 -8.89 -6.16
CA ILE A 166 -24.25 -8.65 -4.90
C ILE A 166 -24.20 -7.14 -4.63
N ASN A 167 -25.24 -6.42 -5.00
CA ASN A 167 -25.34 -4.98 -4.80
C ASN A 167 -25.68 -4.70 -3.33
N LEU A 168 -24.97 -3.76 -2.72
CA LEU A 168 -25.15 -3.39 -1.33
C LEU A 168 -25.97 -2.11 -1.22
N HIS A 169 -26.75 -2.01 -0.15
CA HIS A 169 -27.46 -0.78 0.16
C HIS A 169 -26.50 0.39 0.32
N ASP A 170 -26.84 1.51 -0.29
CA ASP A 170 -26.10 2.76 -0.23
C ASP A 170 -26.03 3.33 1.20
N ASP A 171 -25.00 4.15 1.44
CA ASP A 171 -24.79 4.85 2.71
C ASP A 171 -24.80 6.38 2.48
N PRO A 172 -26.01 7.00 2.48
CA PRO A 172 -26.13 8.44 2.23
C PRO A 172 -25.44 9.29 3.29
N LEU A 173 -25.41 8.83 4.56
CA LEU A 173 -24.76 9.56 5.64
C LEU A 173 -23.24 9.58 5.45
N TYR A 174 -22.65 8.48 4.98
CA TYR A 174 -21.23 8.44 4.65
C TYR A 174 -20.88 9.47 3.56
N ARG A 175 -21.69 9.53 2.50
CA ARG A 175 -21.49 10.51 1.41
C ARG A 175 -21.62 11.95 1.89
N GLU A 176 -22.63 12.25 2.69
CA GLU A 176 -22.85 13.59 3.23
C GLU A 176 -21.66 14.04 4.09
N LEU A 177 -21.23 13.21 5.05
CA LEU A 177 -20.08 13.50 5.92
C LEU A 177 -18.78 13.63 5.13
N LEU A 178 -18.60 12.82 4.08
CA LEU A 178 -17.45 12.88 3.19
C LEU A 178 -17.41 14.21 2.41
N GLN A 179 -18.53 14.67 1.87
CA GLN A 179 -18.64 15.94 1.16
C GLN A 179 -18.37 17.12 2.08
N GLN A 180 -18.98 17.14 3.27
CA GLN A 180 -18.75 18.18 4.28
C GLN A 180 -17.27 18.25 4.68
N ARG A 181 -16.65 17.10 4.97
CA ARG A 181 -15.21 17.01 5.28
C ARG A 181 -14.36 17.60 4.16
N ASN A 182 -14.61 17.16 2.92
CA ASN A 182 -13.81 17.57 1.77
C ASN A 182 -13.96 19.06 1.44
N SER A 183 -15.17 19.62 1.58
CA SER A 183 -15.42 21.05 1.36
C SER A 183 -14.68 21.92 2.39
N LEU A 184 -14.71 21.53 3.67
CA LEU A 184 -14.01 22.23 4.73
C LEU A 184 -12.48 22.12 4.60
N ARG A 185 -11.96 20.94 4.26
CA ARG A 185 -10.52 20.75 3.99
C ARG A 185 -10.03 21.53 2.76
N LYS A 186 -10.86 21.65 1.72
CA LYS A 186 -10.53 22.49 0.57
C LYS A 186 -10.43 23.96 0.97
N LYS A 187 -11.40 24.47 1.76
CA LYS A 187 -11.34 25.84 2.30
C LYS A 187 -10.09 26.06 3.18
N GLU A 188 -9.74 25.08 4.04
CA GLU A 188 -8.55 25.14 4.89
C GLU A 188 -7.25 25.32 4.08
N LYS A 189 -7.17 24.69 2.90
CA LYS A 189 -6.01 24.82 2.01
C LYS A 189 -5.98 26.13 1.21
N GLU A 190 -7.15 26.64 0.81
CA GLU A 190 -7.26 27.86 0.02
C GLU A 190 -7.24 29.12 0.89
N GLN A 191 -7.75 29.03 2.10
CA GLN A 191 -7.90 30.15 3.03
C GLN A 191 -7.79 29.62 4.47
N SER A 192 -7.31 30.45 5.41
CA SER A 192 -7.36 30.10 6.83
C SER A 192 -8.83 30.01 7.29
N LEU A 193 -9.21 28.87 7.87
CA LEU A 193 -10.54 28.66 8.44
C LEU A 193 -10.78 29.64 9.62
N SER A 194 -12.01 30.15 9.72
CA SER A 194 -12.47 30.85 10.93
C SER A 194 -12.54 29.86 12.12
N SER A 195 -12.53 30.37 13.34
CA SER A 195 -12.62 29.54 14.56
C SER A 195 -13.90 28.67 14.59
N VAL A 196 -15.00 29.12 13.97
CA VAL A 196 -16.25 28.37 13.86
C VAL A 196 -16.11 27.23 12.86
N GLU A 197 -15.56 27.48 11.68
CA GLU A 197 -15.32 26.45 10.67
C GLU A 197 -14.30 25.39 11.13
N GLN A 198 -13.33 25.79 11.96
CA GLN A 198 -12.36 24.88 12.55
C GLN A 198 -13.03 23.90 13.54
N LEU A 199 -13.94 24.38 14.39
CA LEU A 199 -14.76 23.55 15.26
C LEU A 199 -15.72 22.65 14.48
N GLU A 200 -16.28 23.17 13.38
CA GLU A 200 -17.13 22.39 12.47
C GLU A 200 -16.34 21.27 11.81
N LEU A 201 -15.13 21.53 11.30
CA LEU A 201 -14.24 20.53 10.72
C LEU A 201 -13.90 19.43 11.75
N GLU A 202 -13.54 19.81 12.99
CA GLU A 202 -13.26 18.84 14.07
C GLU A 202 -14.49 17.97 14.37
N LYS A 203 -15.68 18.54 14.35
CA LYS A 203 -16.93 17.80 14.55
C LYS A 203 -17.18 16.83 13.39
N VAL A 204 -17.11 17.31 12.15
CA VAL A 204 -17.34 16.48 10.96
C VAL A 204 -16.31 15.35 10.88
N LEU A 205 -15.03 15.60 11.17
CA LEU A 205 -13.99 14.56 11.23
C LEU A 205 -14.33 13.48 12.25
N ARG A 206 -14.83 13.86 13.43
CA ARG A 206 -15.22 12.93 14.48
C ARG A 206 -16.45 12.11 14.08
N ASP A 207 -17.47 12.76 13.55
CA ASP A 207 -18.71 12.12 13.14
C ASP A 207 -18.46 11.16 11.96
N PHE A 208 -17.68 11.59 10.98
CA PHE A 208 -17.23 10.75 9.85
C PHE A 208 -16.49 9.51 10.34
N LYS A 209 -15.51 9.68 11.25
CA LYS A 209 -14.75 8.57 11.82
C LYS A 209 -15.66 7.58 12.55
N ASN A 210 -16.53 8.07 13.44
CA ASN A 210 -17.45 7.23 14.20
C ASN A 210 -18.38 6.43 13.29
N HIS A 211 -18.93 7.07 12.24
CA HIS A 211 -19.82 6.42 11.28
C HIS A 211 -19.06 5.38 10.45
N ARG A 212 -17.91 5.72 9.91
CA ARG A 212 -17.00 4.82 9.16
C ARG A 212 -16.69 3.55 9.96
N ASP A 213 -16.29 3.70 11.21
CA ASP A 213 -15.89 2.56 12.05
C ASP A 213 -17.08 1.66 12.40
N LYS A 214 -18.27 2.25 12.60
CA LYS A 214 -19.53 1.50 12.77
C LYS A 214 -19.87 0.70 11.50
N MET A 215 -19.79 1.33 10.33
CA MET A 215 -20.08 0.69 9.05
C MET A 215 -19.10 -0.43 8.74
N ARG A 216 -17.83 -0.27 9.02
CA ARG A 216 -16.81 -1.34 8.90
C ARG A 216 -17.17 -2.59 9.69
N LEU A 217 -17.69 -2.46 10.91
CA LEU A 217 -18.13 -3.60 11.71
C LEU A 217 -19.34 -4.32 11.09
N ILE A 218 -20.26 -3.55 10.51
CA ILE A 218 -21.44 -4.09 9.82
C ILE A 218 -21.00 -4.83 8.55
N GLU A 219 -20.12 -4.24 7.76
CA GLU A 219 -19.57 -4.82 6.53
C GLU A 219 -18.77 -6.10 6.80
N HIS A 220 -17.92 -6.09 7.82
CA HIS A 220 -17.19 -7.30 8.24
C HIS A 220 -18.14 -8.46 8.56
N LYS A 221 -19.24 -8.19 9.30
CA LYS A 221 -20.24 -9.20 9.60
C LYS A 221 -20.99 -9.67 8.34
N ASN A 222 -21.30 -8.75 7.43
CA ASN A 222 -21.97 -9.07 6.17
C ASN A 222 -21.06 -9.96 5.29
N ILE A 223 -19.79 -9.57 5.08
CA ILE A 223 -18.81 -10.36 4.32
C ILE A 223 -18.62 -11.76 4.93
N SER A 224 -18.56 -11.84 6.26
CA SER A 224 -18.46 -13.13 6.96
C SER A 224 -19.68 -14.00 6.73
N LYS A 225 -20.89 -13.44 6.69
CA LYS A 225 -22.12 -14.17 6.37
C LYS A 225 -22.16 -14.60 4.90
N VAL A 226 -21.76 -13.72 3.97
CA VAL A 226 -21.64 -14.06 2.54
C VAL A 226 -20.71 -15.25 2.34
N ARG A 227 -19.55 -15.25 3.00
CA ARG A 227 -18.60 -16.38 2.96
C ARG A 227 -19.19 -17.65 3.54
N ALA A 228 -19.85 -17.58 4.69
CA ALA A 228 -20.50 -18.74 5.31
C ALA A 228 -21.58 -19.36 4.41
N ILE A 229 -22.37 -18.54 3.70
CA ILE A 229 -23.32 -19.01 2.70
C ILE A 229 -22.57 -19.66 1.53
N ALA A 230 -21.58 -18.99 0.96
CA ALA A 230 -20.78 -19.51 -0.15
C ALA A 230 -20.10 -20.86 0.16
N ASP A 231 -19.63 -21.04 1.40
CA ASP A 231 -18.97 -22.27 1.86
C ASP A 231 -19.88 -23.50 1.77
N ASN A 232 -21.21 -23.34 1.94
CA ASN A 232 -22.18 -24.43 1.81
C ASN A 232 -22.21 -25.00 0.36
N TYR A 233 -21.85 -24.19 -0.63
CA TYR A 233 -21.89 -24.54 -2.05
C TYR A 233 -20.52 -24.92 -2.65
N ARG A 234 -19.42 -24.81 -1.89
CA ARG A 234 -18.06 -25.17 -2.36
C ARG A 234 -17.90 -26.67 -2.70
N GLY A 235 -18.77 -27.51 -2.20
CA GLY A 235 -18.84 -28.94 -2.58
C GLY A 235 -19.26 -29.16 -4.04
N GLU A 236 -20.10 -28.28 -4.59
CA GLU A 236 -20.70 -28.37 -5.92
C GLU A 236 -19.94 -27.52 -6.96
N ALA A 237 -19.38 -26.37 -6.53
CA ALA A 237 -18.71 -25.42 -7.39
C ALA A 237 -17.43 -24.85 -6.74
N LYS A 238 -16.54 -24.35 -7.59
CA LYS A 238 -15.44 -23.50 -7.15
C LYS A 238 -15.96 -22.07 -7.03
N ILE A 239 -15.90 -21.52 -5.81
CA ILE A 239 -16.49 -20.23 -5.49
C ILE A 239 -15.44 -19.30 -4.87
N PHE A 240 -15.36 -18.08 -5.35
CA PHE A 240 -14.53 -17.02 -4.80
C PHE A 240 -15.34 -15.73 -4.64
N LEU A 241 -15.05 -15.01 -3.56
CA LEU A 241 -15.58 -13.69 -3.33
C LEU A 241 -14.56 -12.63 -3.77
N GLY A 242 -15.03 -11.56 -4.41
CA GLY A 242 -14.27 -10.38 -4.82
C GLY A 242 -15.07 -9.10 -4.53
N GLY A 243 -14.43 -7.96 -4.73
CA GLY A 243 -15.03 -6.64 -4.52
C GLY A 243 -14.18 -5.77 -3.60
N ALA A 244 -14.31 -4.43 -3.74
CA ALA A 244 -13.48 -3.48 -3.01
C ALA A 244 -13.64 -3.59 -1.49
N SER A 245 -14.88 -3.70 -1.01
CA SER A 245 -15.20 -3.83 0.42
C SER A 245 -14.63 -5.12 1.02
N MET A 246 -14.65 -6.24 0.27
CA MET A 246 -14.05 -7.50 0.70
C MET A 246 -12.52 -7.39 0.80
N VAL A 247 -11.88 -6.75 -0.18
CA VAL A 247 -10.43 -6.53 -0.17
C VAL A 247 -10.02 -5.69 1.05
N ALA A 248 -10.75 -4.63 1.35
CA ALA A 248 -10.50 -3.79 2.52
C ALA A 248 -10.65 -4.58 3.84
N ASP A 249 -11.67 -5.42 3.95
CA ASP A 249 -11.92 -6.28 5.14
C ASP A 249 -10.80 -7.30 5.34
N ASP A 250 -10.36 -7.95 4.26
CA ASP A 250 -9.25 -8.91 4.30
C ASP A 250 -7.93 -8.23 4.67
N LEU A 251 -7.65 -7.03 4.15
CA LEU A 251 -6.48 -6.24 4.54
C LEU A 251 -6.47 -5.92 6.03
N ILE A 252 -7.61 -5.48 6.61
CA ILE A 252 -7.72 -5.24 8.06
C ILE A 252 -7.43 -6.53 8.85
N THR A 253 -7.98 -7.65 8.38
CA THR A 253 -7.77 -8.96 9.01
C THR A 253 -6.31 -9.38 8.92
N PHE A 254 -5.63 -9.17 7.80
CA PHE A 254 -4.20 -9.45 7.64
C PHE A 254 -3.35 -8.54 8.54
N ILE A 255 -3.63 -7.22 8.59
CA ILE A 255 -2.93 -6.30 9.48
C ILE A 255 -3.05 -6.74 10.94
N ARG A 256 -4.25 -7.09 11.38
CA ARG A 256 -4.49 -7.56 12.76
C ARG A 256 -3.74 -8.86 13.04
N SER A 257 -3.77 -9.80 12.11
CA SER A 257 -3.01 -11.05 12.21
C SER A 257 -1.50 -10.79 12.24
N ASP A 258 -1.00 -9.93 11.37
CA ASP A 258 0.40 -9.59 11.26
C ASP A 258 0.93 -8.91 12.55
N LEU A 259 0.16 -7.98 13.12
CA LEU A 259 0.50 -7.36 14.42
C LEU A 259 0.65 -8.40 15.53
N GLN A 260 -0.23 -9.38 15.60
CA GLN A 260 -0.19 -10.45 16.62
C GLN A 260 0.91 -11.46 16.34
N VAL A 261 0.96 -12.00 15.12
CA VAL A 261 1.91 -13.04 14.73
C VAL A 261 3.34 -12.51 14.75
N PHE A 262 3.58 -11.35 14.13
CA PHE A 262 4.94 -10.80 14.09
C PHE A 262 5.39 -10.31 15.47
N GLY A 263 4.52 -9.61 16.22
CA GLY A 263 4.86 -9.17 17.56
C GLY A 263 5.29 -10.33 18.45
N SER A 264 4.52 -11.41 18.48
CA SER A 264 4.82 -12.60 19.26
C SER A 264 6.03 -13.39 18.72
N ALA A 265 6.11 -13.60 17.41
CA ALA A 265 7.20 -14.34 16.79
C ALA A 265 8.53 -13.62 16.98
N VAL A 266 8.60 -12.31 16.69
CA VAL A 266 9.80 -11.49 16.92
C VAL A 266 10.22 -11.58 18.39
N PHE A 267 9.28 -11.45 19.33
CA PHE A 267 9.57 -11.52 20.75
C PHE A 267 10.21 -12.88 21.15
N VAL A 268 9.65 -14.00 20.67
CA VAL A 268 10.19 -15.33 20.92
C VAL A 268 11.57 -15.52 20.29
N PHE A 269 11.75 -15.09 19.02
CA PHE A 269 13.04 -15.18 18.35
C PHE A 269 14.12 -14.31 18.97
N LEU A 270 13.75 -13.10 19.42
CA LEU A 270 14.68 -12.24 20.17
C LEU A 270 15.10 -12.91 21.49
N MET A 271 14.16 -13.53 22.20
CA MET A 271 14.45 -14.29 23.42
C MET A 271 15.43 -15.44 23.14
N LEU A 272 15.19 -16.24 22.08
CA LEU A 272 16.07 -17.32 21.67
C LEU A 272 17.46 -16.84 21.26
N THR A 273 17.53 -15.76 20.49
CA THR A 273 18.79 -15.14 20.06
C THR A 273 19.62 -14.68 21.25
N LEU A 274 19.01 -13.97 22.19
CA LEU A 274 19.70 -13.53 23.41
C LEU A 274 20.13 -14.71 24.28
N TRP A 275 19.32 -15.78 24.34
CA TRP A 275 19.68 -16.99 25.07
C TRP A 275 20.92 -17.67 24.48
N VAL A 276 20.99 -17.78 23.16
CA VAL A 276 22.15 -18.34 22.45
C VAL A 276 23.41 -17.48 22.69
N ILE A 277 23.28 -16.15 22.61
CA ILE A 277 24.40 -15.21 22.73
C ILE A 277 24.91 -15.13 24.18
N PHE A 278 24.01 -14.85 25.13
CA PHE A 278 24.44 -14.47 26.49
C PHE A 278 24.39 -15.61 27.49
N ARG A 279 23.53 -16.61 27.29
CA ARG A 279 23.36 -17.78 28.20
C ARG A 279 23.16 -17.44 29.67
N GLN A 280 22.67 -16.27 29.98
CA GLN A 280 22.38 -15.78 31.32
C GLN A 280 21.02 -15.10 31.35
N LEU A 281 20.12 -15.56 32.23
CA LEU A 281 18.71 -15.13 32.26
C LEU A 281 18.54 -13.61 32.39
N ARG A 282 19.42 -12.95 33.16
CA ARG A 282 19.38 -11.49 33.33
C ARG A 282 19.52 -10.73 32.00
N TRP A 283 20.42 -11.18 31.11
CA TRP A 283 20.67 -10.55 29.80
C TRP A 283 19.63 -10.92 28.75
N ILE A 284 18.67 -11.76 29.12
CA ILE A 284 17.49 -12.09 28.34
C ILE A 284 16.30 -11.25 28.83
N LEU A 285 16.00 -11.32 30.11
CA LEU A 285 14.82 -10.66 30.70
C LEU A 285 14.90 -9.15 30.64
N LEU A 286 16.05 -8.55 30.92
CA LEU A 286 16.21 -7.10 31.00
C LEU A 286 15.92 -6.41 29.65
N PRO A 287 16.49 -6.84 28.49
CA PRO A 287 16.12 -6.29 27.20
C PRO A 287 14.65 -6.55 26.84
N LEU A 288 14.12 -7.74 27.09
CA LEU A 288 12.73 -8.08 26.76
C LEU A 288 11.72 -7.20 27.53
N ILE A 289 11.98 -6.95 28.82
CA ILE A 289 11.15 -6.02 29.62
C ILE A 289 11.22 -4.60 29.03
N THR A 290 12.42 -4.13 28.68
CA THR A 290 12.62 -2.81 28.08
C THR A 290 11.89 -2.71 26.74
N CYS A 291 11.98 -3.72 25.90
CA CYS A 291 11.27 -3.81 24.62
C CYS A 291 9.76 -3.80 24.79
N SER A 292 9.22 -4.62 25.72
CA SER A 292 7.79 -4.68 26.01
C SER A 292 7.26 -3.32 26.49
N PHE A 293 7.99 -2.65 27.38
CA PHE A 293 7.62 -1.33 27.86
C PHE A 293 7.65 -0.27 26.76
N SER A 294 8.65 -0.35 25.87
CA SER A 294 8.73 0.53 24.71
C SER A 294 7.53 0.37 23.77
N VAL A 295 7.15 -0.86 23.44
CA VAL A 295 5.99 -1.15 22.56
C VAL A 295 4.70 -0.67 23.21
N VAL A 296 4.48 -1.01 24.51
CA VAL A 296 3.25 -0.58 25.22
C VAL A 296 3.15 0.94 25.28
N THR A 297 4.25 1.61 25.59
CA THR A 297 4.29 3.08 25.65
C THR A 297 4.00 3.71 24.29
N THR A 298 4.64 3.21 23.23
CA THR A 298 4.41 3.72 21.87
C THR A 298 2.98 3.46 21.42
N SER A 299 2.45 2.25 21.61
CA SER A 299 1.05 1.94 21.29
C SER A 299 0.07 2.82 22.07
N GLY A 300 0.40 3.14 23.34
CA GLY A 300 -0.37 4.05 24.17
C GLY A 300 -0.37 5.48 23.63
N PHE A 301 0.77 5.97 23.16
CA PHE A 301 0.84 7.28 22.50
C PHE A 301 0.01 7.31 21.21
N LEU A 302 0.10 6.27 20.38
CA LEU A 302 -0.70 6.18 19.15
C LEU A 302 -2.19 6.22 19.47
N GLY A 303 -2.65 5.45 20.46
CA GLY A 303 -4.05 5.47 20.89
C GLY A 303 -4.47 6.80 21.53
N LEU A 304 -3.58 7.47 22.29
CA LEU A 304 -3.86 8.77 22.92
C LEU A 304 -4.05 9.89 21.88
N PHE A 305 -3.24 9.90 20.82
CA PHE A 305 -3.30 10.89 19.73
C PHE A 305 -4.22 10.48 18.59
N GLY A 306 -4.88 9.33 18.66
CA GLY A 306 -5.79 8.84 17.63
C GLY A 306 -5.11 8.53 16.30
N TRP A 307 -3.83 8.15 16.32
CA TRP A 307 -3.09 7.75 15.13
C TRP A 307 -3.48 6.33 14.72
N GLU A 308 -3.88 6.18 13.47
CA GLU A 308 -4.33 4.91 12.92
C GLU A 308 -3.16 4.11 12.33
N VAL A 309 -3.18 2.79 12.53
CA VAL A 309 -2.22 1.86 11.94
C VAL A 309 -2.70 1.49 10.54
N THR A 310 -1.88 1.76 9.54
CA THR A 310 -2.15 1.41 8.14
C THR A 310 -1.46 0.10 7.75
N VAL A 311 -1.70 -0.39 6.52
CA VAL A 311 -1.02 -1.56 5.96
C VAL A 311 0.51 -1.43 6.08
N ILE A 312 1.06 -0.24 5.77
CA ILE A 312 2.50 0.03 5.81
C ILE A 312 3.03 0.03 7.25
N SER A 313 2.28 0.63 8.15
CA SER A 313 2.69 0.75 9.56
C SER A 313 2.38 -0.49 10.41
N SER A 314 1.76 -1.53 9.84
CA SER A 314 1.45 -2.80 10.54
C SER A 314 2.69 -3.46 11.19
N ASN A 315 3.86 -3.23 10.63
CA ASN A 315 5.12 -3.78 11.12
C ASN A 315 5.75 -2.99 12.29
N PHE A 316 5.10 -1.91 12.78
CA PHE A 316 5.71 -1.01 13.77
C PHE A 316 6.13 -1.72 15.06
N ILE A 317 5.33 -2.68 15.56
CA ILE A 317 5.65 -3.44 16.78
C ILE A 317 6.97 -4.19 16.61
N SER A 318 7.13 -4.90 15.49
CA SER A 318 8.34 -5.67 15.19
C SER A 318 9.57 -4.78 15.09
N ILE A 319 9.47 -3.67 14.36
CA ILE A 319 10.56 -2.72 14.18
C ILE A 319 10.91 -2.05 15.52
N GLN A 320 9.91 -1.70 16.32
CA GLN A 320 10.09 -1.11 17.64
C GLN A 320 10.85 -2.08 18.59
N LEU A 321 10.45 -3.36 18.61
CA LEU A 321 11.14 -4.40 19.38
C LEU A 321 12.60 -4.53 18.95
N ILE A 322 12.87 -4.61 17.65
CA ILE A 322 14.20 -4.79 17.06
C ILE A 322 15.11 -3.60 17.41
N ILE A 323 14.65 -2.37 17.22
CA ILE A 323 15.45 -1.15 17.47
C ILE A 323 15.72 -0.99 18.98
N THR A 324 14.71 -1.18 19.83
CA THR A 324 14.88 -1.11 21.29
C THR A 324 15.88 -2.15 21.77
N MET A 325 15.82 -3.36 21.20
CA MET A 325 16.75 -4.44 21.48
C MET A 325 18.19 -4.04 21.11
N ALA A 326 18.40 -3.47 19.93
CA ALA A 326 19.72 -3.06 19.48
C ALA A 326 20.36 -2.06 20.44
N ILE A 327 19.62 -1.01 20.86
CA ILE A 327 20.11 -0.02 21.85
C ILE A 327 20.48 -0.72 23.17
N THR A 328 19.65 -1.64 23.63
CA THR A 328 19.87 -2.35 24.89
C THR A 328 21.09 -3.27 24.84
N ILE A 329 21.33 -3.96 23.71
CA ILE A 329 22.51 -4.83 23.50
C ILE A 329 23.80 -4.01 23.60
N HIS A 330 23.88 -2.82 23.04
CA HIS A 330 25.06 -1.96 23.16
C HIS A 330 25.39 -1.62 24.60
N LEU A 331 24.38 -1.31 25.43
CA LEU A 331 24.56 -1.06 26.86
C LEU A 331 25.04 -2.33 27.60
N ILE A 332 24.47 -3.50 27.27
CA ILE A 332 24.85 -4.79 27.88
C ILE A 332 26.32 -5.11 27.54
N VAL A 333 26.68 -5.04 26.28
CA VAL A 333 28.05 -5.39 25.85
C VAL A 333 29.07 -4.47 26.51
N ARG A 334 28.78 -3.17 26.59
CA ARG A 334 29.67 -2.21 27.27
C ARG A 334 29.76 -2.47 28.77
N TYR A 335 28.64 -2.74 29.44
CA TYR A 335 28.68 -3.11 30.87
C TYR A 335 29.51 -4.38 31.12
N ARG A 336 29.33 -5.42 30.29
CA ARG A 336 30.08 -6.67 30.38
C ARG A 336 31.58 -6.48 30.13
N GLU A 337 31.93 -5.64 29.15
CA GLU A 337 33.34 -5.28 28.85
C GLU A 337 33.98 -4.61 30.08
N LEU A 338 33.34 -3.59 30.65
CA LEU A 338 33.84 -2.90 31.85
C LEU A 338 33.94 -3.79 33.07
N ALA A 339 32.95 -4.66 33.31
CA ALA A 339 32.96 -5.62 34.42
C ALA A 339 34.11 -6.66 34.29
N ARG A 340 34.49 -7.02 33.05
CA ARG A 340 35.63 -7.92 32.80
C ARG A 340 36.97 -7.22 33.01
N LEU A 341 37.10 -5.96 32.55
CA LEU A 341 38.34 -5.20 32.65
C LEU A 341 38.62 -4.73 34.09
N ASN A 342 37.55 -4.46 34.86
CA ASN A 342 37.66 -3.94 36.25
C ASN A 342 36.83 -4.81 37.23
N PRO A 343 37.30 -6.02 37.57
CA PRO A 343 36.54 -6.94 38.42
C PRO A 343 36.22 -6.36 39.80
N GLU A 344 37.05 -5.49 40.36
CA GLU A 344 36.89 -4.87 41.70
C GLU A 344 35.96 -3.65 41.71
N MET A 345 35.55 -3.12 40.51
CA MET A 345 34.70 -1.93 40.43
C MET A 345 33.30 -2.20 40.99
N ASP A 346 32.74 -1.29 41.76
CA ASP A 346 31.40 -1.40 42.34
C ASP A 346 30.32 -1.39 41.25
N GLN A 347 29.19 -2.10 41.49
CA GLN A 347 28.04 -2.24 40.59
C GLN A 347 27.49 -0.87 40.12
N ARG A 348 27.33 0.08 41.06
CA ARG A 348 26.83 1.42 40.76
C ARG A 348 27.73 2.15 39.78
N GLN A 349 29.05 2.06 39.99
CA GLN A 349 30.03 2.73 39.13
C GLN A 349 30.10 2.08 37.75
N LEU A 350 30.02 0.72 37.67
CA LEU A 350 29.92 0.01 36.39
C LEU A 350 28.72 0.45 35.57
N ILE A 351 27.55 0.57 36.18
CA ILE A 351 26.31 1.04 35.53
C ILE A 351 26.46 2.48 35.05
N LEU A 352 26.96 3.36 35.93
CA LEU A 352 27.14 4.79 35.64
C LEU A 352 28.09 4.98 34.47
N ASP A 353 29.28 4.35 34.49
CA ASP A 353 30.30 4.51 33.47
C ASP A 353 29.88 3.90 32.14
N SER A 354 29.21 2.73 32.13
CA SER A 354 28.69 2.12 30.93
C SER A 354 27.58 2.98 30.27
N THR A 355 26.65 3.49 31.06
CA THR A 355 25.52 4.31 30.60
C THR A 355 26.03 5.64 30.02
N ILE A 356 26.92 6.34 30.73
CA ILE A 356 27.44 7.63 30.27
C ILE A 356 28.32 7.48 29.02
N PHE A 357 29.13 6.40 28.94
CA PHE A 357 29.95 6.16 27.75
C PHE A 357 29.11 5.91 26.50
N MET A 358 28.02 5.15 26.65
CA MET A 358 27.15 4.79 25.52
C MET A 358 26.10 5.87 25.21
N ALA A 359 25.85 6.83 26.10
CA ALA A 359 24.84 7.87 25.89
C ALA A 359 25.03 8.64 24.59
N ARG A 360 26.24 9.11 24.32
CA ARG A 360 26.54 9.89 23.10
C ARG A 360 26.42 9.06 21.84
N PRO A 361 27.10 7.90 21.66
CA PRO A 361 26.97 7.07 20.46
C PRO A 361 25.51 6.63 20.20
N CYS A 362 24.80 6.11 21.20
CA CYS A 362 23.42 5.66 21.04
C CYS A 362 22.45 6.81 20.71
N THR A 363 22.65 8.03 21.29
CA THR A 363 21.80 9.18 20.92
C THR A 363 21.99 9.57 19.46
N PHE A 364 23.23 9.59 18.97
CA PHE A 364 23.47 9.89 17.55
C PHE A 364 22.97 8.78 16.63
N ALA A 365 23.12 7.51 16.99
CA ALA A 365 22.59 6.39 16.26
C ALA A 365 21.06 6.44 16.17
N VAL A 366 20.39 6.73 17.27
CA VAL A 366 18.92 6.92 17.29
C VAL A 366 18.52 8.15 16.48
N LEU A 367 19.26 9.25 16.56
CA LEU A 367 18.97 10.45 15.78
C LEU A 367 19.11 10.18 14.27
N THR A 368 20.10 9.39 13.84
CA THR A 368 20.19 8.96 12.43
C THR A 368 19.00 8.12 12.01
N THR A 369 18.57 7.19 12.84
CA THR A 369 17.40 6.35 12.57
C THR A 369 16.13 7.19 12.50
N VAL A 370 15.95 8.16 13.42
CA VAL A 370 14.84 9.12 13.39
C VAL A 370 14.86 9.94 12.10
N VAL A 371 16.02 10.44 11.66
CA VAL A 371 16.16 11.18 10.39
C VAL A 371 15.79 10.29 9.20
N GLY A 372 16.17 9.01 9.19
CA GLY A 372 15.78 8.04 8.17
C GLY A 372 14.25 7.90 8.07
N PHE A 373 13.56 7.70 9.21
CA PHE A 373 12.10 7.61 9.24
C PHE A 373 11.42 8.96 8.95
N ALA A 374 11.93 10.07 9.49
CA ALA A 374 11.38 11.40 9.27
C ALA A 374 11.47 11.84 7.80
N SER A 375 12.44 11.35 7.04
CA SER A 375 12.52 11.63 5.60
C SER A 375 11.32 11.12 4.82
N LEU A 376 10.65 10.07 5.31
CA LEU A 376 9.44 9.51 4.70
C LEU A 376 8.27 10.51 4.72
N VAL A 377 8.30 11.51 5.61
CA VAL A 377 7.30 12.59 5.64
C VAL A 377 7.31 13.41 4.35
N LEU A 378 8.43 13.43 3.63
CA LEU A 378 8.58 14.12 2.35
C LEU A 378 8.02 13.32 1.17
N SER A 379 7.51 12.11 1.41
CA SER A 379 7.04 11.21 0.34
C SER A 379 5.79 11.71 -0.39
N GLY A 380 4.95 12.54 0.25
CA GLY A 380 3.65 12.94 -0.28
C GLY A 380 2.57 11.84 -0.23
N ILE A 381 2.91 10.64 0.27
CA ILE A 381 2.00 9.48 0.37
C ILE A 381 1.61 9.32 1.84
N LEU A 382 0.35 9.56 2.16
CA LEU A 382 -0.14 9.68 3.54
C LEU A 382 0.23 8.49 4.45
N PRO A 383 0.05 7.20 4.07
CA PRO A 383 0.45 6.08 4.90
C PRO A 383 1.96 6.01 5.17
N VAL A 384 2.79 6.40 4.18
CA VAL A 384 4.25 6.45 4.31
C VAL A 384 4.67 7.57 5.26
N MET A 385 4.04 8.75 5.13
CA MET A 385 4.26 9.90 6.01
C MET A 385 3.89 9.56 7.46
N ASN A 386 2.70 8.97 7.67
CA ASN A 386 2.24 8.56 9.00
C ASN A 386 3.19 7.53 9.63
N PHE A 387 3.66 6.57 8.86
CA PHE A 387 4.65 5.60 9.31
C PHE A 387 5.97 6.27 9.72
N GLY A 388 6.43 7.25 8.94
CA GLY A 388 7.61 8.06 9.25
C GLY A 388 7.49 8.76 10.61
N TRP A 389 6.37 9.44 10.89
CA TRP A 389 6.10 10.10 12.15
C TRP A 389 5.98 9.13 13.31
N MET A 390 5.17 8.06 13.15
CA MET A 390 4.98 7.03 14.17
C MET A 390 6.31 6.43 14.64
N MET A 391 7.14 6.01 13.68
CA MET A 391 8.41 5.38 13.99
C MET A 391 9.41 6.37 14.56
N SER A 392 9.45 7.60 14.09
CA SER A 392 10.32 8.65 14.67
C SER A 392 10.00 8.89 16.13
N ALA A 393 8.73 9.02 16.47
CA ALA A 393 8.26 9.15 17.86
C ALA A 393 8.59 7.89 18.69
N GLY A 394 8.28 6.70 18.16
CA GLY A 394 8.52 5.43 18.84
C GLY A 394 9.98 5.17 19.13
N ILE A 395 10.89 5.50 18.21
CA ILE A 395 12.34 5.35 18.39
C ILE A 395 12.86 6.32 19.45
N GLY A 396 12.33 7.55 19.51
CA GLY A 396 12.61 8.51 20.59
C GLY A 396 12.19 7.97 21.96
N VAL A 397 11.00 7.39 22.03
CA VAL A 397 10.50 6.68 23.23
C VAL A 397 11.41 5.52 23.63
N SER A 398 11.87 4.72 22.66
CA SER A 398 12.80 3.60 22.90
C SER A 398 14.10 4.05 23.52
N LEU A 399 14.72 5.10 22.99
CA LEU A 399 15.94 5.68 23.56
C LEU A 399 15.72 6.12 25.00
N PHE A 400 14.70 6.92 25.23
CA PHE A 400 14.38 7.44 26.56
C PHE A 400 14.15 6.32 27.57
N LEU A 401 13.29 5.35 27.24
CA LEU A 401 12.97 4.24 28.12
C LEU A 401 14.18 3.33 28.36
N THR A 402 14.97 3.02 27.33
CA THR A 402 16.15 2.16 27.47
C THR A 402 17.16 2.78 28.42
N PHE A 403 17.48 4.07 28.27
CA PHE A 403 18.43 4.76 29.12
C PHE A 403 17.90 5.01 30.54
N LEU A 404 16.60 4.90 30.78
CA LEU A 404 16.00 5.02 32.08
C LEU A 404 15.80 3.66 32.77
N ILE A 405 15.22 2.69 32.05
CA ILE A 405 14.88 1.37 32.62
C ILE A 405 16.10 0.48 32.83
N PHE A 406 17.03 0.46 31.85
CA PHE A 406 18.20 -0.42 31.90
C PHE A 406 19.04 -0.19 33.18
N PRO A 407 19.50 1.03 33.51
CA PRO A 407 20.28 1.27 34.72
C PRO A 407 19.46 1.00 35.98
N VAL A 408 18.17 1.35 36.02
CA VAL A 408 17.30 1.13 37.15
C VAL A 408 17.07 -0.33 37.48
N LEU A 409 16.79 -1.16 36.46
CA LEU A 409 16.61 -2.61 36.65
C LEU A 409 17.94 -3.30 37.00
N LEU A 410 19.03 -2.92 36.34
CA LEU A 410 20.35 -3.52 36.57
C LEU A 410 20.87 -3.18 38.00
N MET A 411 20.52 -2.01 38.53
CA MET A 411 20.87 -1.63 39.92
C MET A 411 20.19 -2.51 40.96
N GLN A 412 19.05 -3.12 40.63
CA GLN A 412 18.36 -4.04 41.56
C GLN A 412 18.85 -5.49 41.45
N MET A 413 19.73 -5.80 40.47
CA MET A 413 20.32 -7.11 40.31
C MET A 413 21.71 -7.19 40.94
N PRO A 414 22.14 -8.34 41.50
CA PRO A 414 23.49 -8.47 42.01
C PRO A 414 24.52 -8.42 40.88
N LYS A 415 25.74 -7.92 41.18
CA LYS A 415 26.86 -7.99 40.23
C LYS A 415 27.14 -9.44 39.86
N ALA A 416 27.35 -9.72 38.56
CA ALA A 416 27.75 -11.03 38.09
C ALA A 416 28.81 -10.91 37.01
N MET A 417 29.75 -11.84 37.03
CA MET A 417 30.78 -11.95 36.01
C MET A 417 30.17 -12.42 34.69
N PRO A 418 30.55 -11.80 33.57
CA PRO A 418 30.05 -12.17 32.26
C PRO A 418 30.57 -13.54 31.81
N ASN A 419 29.68 -14.35 31.22
CA ASN A 419 30.06 -15.62 30.59
C ASN A 419 30.54 -15.29 29.13
N THR A 420 31.79 -15.56 28.84
CA THR A 420 32.43 -15.26 27.53
C THR A 420 32.58 -16.50 26.64
N SER A 421 31.95 -17.60 26.98
CA SER A 421 32.10 -18.87 26.24
C SER A 421 31.68 -18.81 24.78
N PHE A 422 30.71 -17.98 24.44
CA PHE A 422 30.27 -17.78 23.04
C PHE A 422 31.30 -16.95 22.25
N GLU A 423 31.80 -15.89 22.84
CA GLU A 423 32.78 -14.97 22.23
C GLU A 423 34.10 -15.67 21.94
N SER A 424 34.57 -16.54 22.82
CA SER A 424 35.79 -17.33 22.65
C SER A 424 35.66 -18.44 21.58
N ARG A 425 34.44 -18.98 21.40
CA ARG A 425 34.17 -20.07 20.44
C ARG A 425 33.91 -19.61 19.02
N PHE A 426 33.32 -18.41 18.84
CA PHE A 426 32.94 -17.82 17.55
C PHE A 426 33.65 -16.47 17.36
N ALA A 427 34.96 -16.51 17.06
CA ALA A 427 35.76 -15.30 16.84
C ALA A 427 35.59 -14.71 15.41
N LEU A 428 34.32 -14.59 14.92
CA LEU A 428 34.03 -14.12 13.57
C LEU A 428 34.61 -12.70 13.30
N THR A 429 34.56 -11.83 14.30
CA THR A 429 35.11 -10.46 14.17
C THR A 429 36.63 -10.48 13.93
N LYS A 430 37.35 -11.45 14.50
CA LYS A 430 38.77 -11.65 14.23
C LYS A 430 39.03 -12.09 12.79
N ILE A 431 38.16 -12.95 12.24
CA ILE A 431 38.26 -13.37 10.84
C ILE A 431 38.10 -12.15 9.91
N PHE A 432 37.14 -11.27 10.19
CA PHE A 432 36.98 -10.03 9.42
C PHE A 432 38.21 -9.09 9.55
N ALA A 433 38.83 -8.98 10.71
CA ALA A 433 40.06 -8.22 10.91
C ALA A 433 41.21 -8.80 10.05
N ASP A 434 41.45 -10.12 10.10
CA ASP A 434 42.47 -10.82 9.34
C ASP A 434 42.25 -10.69 7.82
N ILE A 435 40.99 -10.78 7.35
CA ILE A 435 40.61 -10.58 5.94
C ILE A 435 40.94 -9.13 5.53
N THR A 436 40.59 -8.16 6.37
CA THR A 436 40.81 -6.73 6.07
C THR A 436 42.30 -6.42 5.98
N GLU A 437 43.09 -6.98 6.85
CA GLU A 437 44.55 -6.82 6.84
C GLU A 437 45.20 -7.45 5.58
N ARG A 438 44.83 -8.72 5.29
CA ARG A 438 45.50 -9.49 4.21
C ARG A 438 44.98 -9.13 2.80
N HIS A 439 43.71 -8.81 2.67
CA HIS A 439 43.00 -8.66 1.38
C HIS A 439 42.40 -7.26 1.17
N GLY A 440 42.95 -6.23 1.80
CA GLY A 440 42.36 -4.86 1.77
C GLY A 440 42.15 -4.29 0.36
N LYS A 441 43.11 -4.53 -0.60
CA LYS A 441 42.97 -4.11 -2.00
C LYS A 441 41.77 -4.82 -2.69
N SER A 442 41.60 -6.11 -2.43
CA SER A 442 40.45 -6.90 -2.98
C SER A 442 39.12 -6.42 -2.44
N ILE A 443 39.06 -6.03 -1.16
CA ILE A 443 37.85 -5.46 -0.55
C ILE A 443 37.45 -4.17 -1.28
N LEU A 444 38.39 -3.26 -1.53
CA LEU A 444 38.11 -2.02 -2.26
C LEU A 444 37.63 -2.31 -3.69
N PHE A 445 38.29 -3.22 -4.40
CA PHE A 445 37.95 -3.60 -5.76
C PHE A 445 36.53 -4.21 -5.82
N ILE A 446 36.22 -5.19 -4.93
CA ILE A 446 34.91 -5.83 -4.85
C ILE A 446 33.81 -4.80 -4.49
N SER A 447 34.10 -3.86 -3.59
CA SER A 447 33.13 -2.82 -3.21
C SER A 447 32.83 -1.87 -4.38
N VAL A 448 33.83 -1.49 -5.17
CA VAL A 448 33.63 -0.65 -6.37
C VAL A 448 32.86 -1.44 -7.44
N ALA A 449 33.22 -2.70 -7.68
CA ALA A 449 32.48 -3.56 -8.62
C ALA A 449 31.02 -3.77 -8.20
N ALA A 450 30.80 -4.05 -6.92
CA ALA A 450 29.45 -4.16 -6.37
C ALA A 450 28.65 -2.86 -6.53
N PHE A 451 29.27 -1.71 -6.34
CA PHE A 451 28.62 -0.41 -6.52
C PHE A 451 28.20 -0.17 -7.99
N ILE A 452 29.09 -0.50 -8.95
CA ILE A 452 28.78 -0.38 -10.40
C ILE A 452 27.65 -1.33 -10.80
N ILE A 453 27.70 -2.60 -10.36
CA ILE A 453 26.64 -3.60 -10.62
C ILE A 453 25.30 -3.13 -10.00
N SER A 454 25.36 -2.51 -8.82
CA SER A 454 24.20 -1.98 -8.15
C SER A 454 23.55 -0.83 -8.92
N ILE A 455 24.35 0.09 -9.47
CA ILE A 455 23.83 1.18 -10.32
C ILE A 455 23.16 0.60 -11.57
N ALA A 456 23.80 -0.37 -12.23
CA ALA A 456 23.23 -1.03 -13.41
C ALA A 456 21.90 -1.76 -13.09
N GLY A 457 21.78 -2.35 -11.90
CA GLY A 457 20.53 -2.96 -11.43
C GLY A 457 19.48 -1.91 -11.08
N ALA A 458 19.84 -0.87 -10.35
CA ALA A 458 18.93 0.21 -9.97
C ALA A 458 18.32 0.93 -11.19
N ALA A 459 19.06 1.02 -12.29
CA ALA A 459 18.55 1.55 -13.55
C ALA A 459 17.46 0.68 -14.21
N ARG A 460 17.26 -0.56 -13.72
CA ARG A 460 16.22 -1.49 -14.18
C ARG A 460 15.01 -1.53 -13.25
N LEU A 461 15.00 -0.73 -12.19
CA LEU A 461 13.88 -0.68 -11.26
C LEU A 461 12.59 -0.28 -11.99
N ASN A 462 11.54 -1.05 -11.74
CA ASN A 462 10.22 -0.84 -12.28
C ASN A 462 9.26 -0.45 -11.15
N VAL A 463 8.32 0.46 -11.43
CA VAL A 463 7.25 0.85 -10.51
C VAL A 463 5.92 0.18 -10.86
N GLU A 464 5.84 -0.47 -12.04
CA GLU A 464 4.64 -1.16 -12.46
C GLU A 464 4.43 -2.44 -11.65
N ASN A 465 3.29 -2.54 -10.99
CA ASN A 465 2.90 -3.69 -10.20
C ASN A 465 1.39 -3.89 -10.25
N SER A 466 0.95 -5.15 -10.32
CA SER A 466 -0.45 -5.51 -10.14
C SER A 466 -0.83 -5.48 -8.66
N PHE A 467 -1.99 -4.93 -8.34
CA PHE A 467 -2.52 -4.98 -6.98
C PHE A 467 -2.80 -6.42 -6.51
N ILE A 468 -3.13 -7.32 -7.45
CA ILE A 468 -3.35 -8.75 -7.20
C ILE A 468 -2.08 -9.40 -6.63
N ASP A 469 -0.90 -9.02 -7.14
CA ASP A 469 0.40 -9.56 -6.75
C ASP A 469 0.86 -9.12 -5.34
N TYR A 470 0.10 -8.24 -4.68
CA TYR A 470 0.34 -7.93 -3.26
C TYR A 470 -0.02 -9.07 -2.31
N PHE A 471 -0.76 -10.07 -2.78
CA PHE A 471 -1.22 -11.20 -1.98
C PHE A 471 -0.53 -12.50 -2.37
N LYS A 472 -0.28 -13.38 -1.40
CA LYS A 472 0.22 -14.72 -1.71
C LYS A 472 -0.78 -15.50 -2.56
N GLU A 473 -0.29 -16.27 -3.54
CA GLU A 473 -1.10 -17.11 -4.45
C GLU A 473 -2.03 -18.09 -3.73
N SER A 474 -1.67 -18.50 -2.51
CA SER A 474 -2.47 -19.39 -1.67
C SER A 474 -3.68 -18.73 -1.01
N THR A 475 -3.81 -17.40 -1.08
CA THR A 475 -4.92 -16.66 -0.47
C THR A 475 -6.16 -16.67 -1.36
N GLU A 476 -7.34 -16.67 -0.73
CA GLU A 476 -8.62 -16.60 -1.46
C GLU A 476 -8.74 -15.30 -2.28
N ILE A 477 -8.28 -14.18 -1.71
CA ILE A 477 -8.27 -12.88 -2.38
C ILE A 477 -7.46 -12.90 -3.68
N TYR A 478 -6.25 -13.49 -3.69
CA TYR A 478 -5.45 -13.62 -4.90
C TYR A 478 -6.16 -14.46 -5.96
N GLN A 479 -6.66 -15.64 -5.57
CA GLN A 479 -7.30 -16.58 -6.49
C GLN A 479 -8.61 -16.01 -7.06
N GLY A 480 -9.40 -15.34 -6.23
CA GLY A 480 -10.65 -14.69 -6.63
C GLY A 480 -10.41 -13.51 -7.57
N MET A 481 -9.54 -12.59 -7.18
CA MET A 481 -9.21 -11.44 -8.02
C MET A 481 -8.61 -11.86 -9.36
N LYS A 482 -7.69 -12.82 -9.39
CA LYS A 482 -7.08 -13.33 -10.62
C LYS A 482 -8.11 -13.98 -11.55
N LEU A 483 -9.05 -14.74 -10.98
CA LEU A 483 -10.12 -15.35 -11.76
C LEU A 483 -11.05 -14.28 -12.37
N ILE A 484 -11.46 -13.29 -11.57
CA ILE A 484 -12.28 -12.17 -12.06
C ILE A 484 -11.52 -11.39 -13.14
N ASP A 485 -10.25 -11.10 -12.91
CA ASP A 485 -9.42 -10.33 -13.83
C ASP A 485 -9.27 -11.01 -15.20
N GLN A 486 -9.01 -12.30 -15.21
CA GLN A 486 -8.75 -13.06 -16.42
C GLN A 486 -10.01 -13.53 -17.15
N GLN A 487 -11.08 -13.86 -16.42
CA GLN A 487 -12.26 -14.51 -17.00
C GLN A 487 -13.50 -13.63 -17.04
N LEU A 488 -13.53 -12.54 -16.26
CA LEU A 488 -14.69 -11.66 -16.15
C LEU A 488 -14.38 -10.20 -16.51
N GLY A 489 -13.35 -10.00 -17.34
CA GLY A 489 -13.10 -8.72 -18.01
C GLY A 489 -12.29 -7.69 -17.25
N GLY A 490 -11.42 -8.10 -16.32
CA GLY A 490 -10.51 -7.18 -15.62
C GLY A 490 -11.01 -6.70 -14.27
N THR A 491 -10.09 -6.25 -13.45
CA THR A 491 -10.34 -5.79 -12.07
C THR A 491 -10.05 -4.32 -11.85
N THR A 492 -9.33 -3.64 -12.77
CA THR A 492 -8.96 -2.24 -12.61
C THR A 492 -9.80 -1.34 -13.51
N PRO A 493 -10.72 -0.53 -12.93
CA PRO A 493 -11.57 0.36 -13.71
C PRO A 493 -10.84 1.61 -14.17
N LEU A 494 -11.16 2.03 -15.41
CA LEU A 494 -10.81 3.29 -16.04
C LEU A 494 -12.09 3.92 -16.58
N ASP A 495 -12.33 5.17 -16.25
CA ASP A 495 -13.39 5.97 -16.86
C ASP A 495 -12.78 6.94 -17.88
N LEU A 496 -13.34 6.95 -19.08
CA LEU A 496 -13.16 8.05 -20.02
C LEU A 496 -14.49 8.82 -20.09
N ILE A 497 -14.45 10.08 -19.76
CA ILE A 497 -15.57 11.01 -19.88
C ILE A 497 -15.32 11.89 -21.10
N VAL A 498 -16.26 11.96 -22.01
CA VAL A 498 -16.18 12.78 -23.23
C VAL A 498 -17.33 13.76 -23.23
N ASN A 499 -17.02 15.06 -23.32
CA ASN A 499 -18.01 16.10 -23.55
C ASN A 499 -18.29 16.16 -25.06
N LEU A 500 -19.56 16.07 -25.40
CA LEU A 500 -20.05 16.01 -26.79
C LEU A 500 -20.65 17.34 -27.27
N GLU A 501 -20.33 18.47 -26.58
CA GLU A 501 -20.68 19.79 -27.09
C GLU A 501 -20.03 20.03 -28.44
N GLN A 502 -20.84 20.39 -29.44
CA GLN A 502 -20.36 20.83 -30.75
C GLN A 502 -19.67 22.21 -30.58
N SER A 503 -18.53 22.39 -31.21
CA SER A 503 -17.91 23.72 -31.32
C SER A 503 -18.78 24.62 -32.22
N GLU A 504 -18.87 25.93 -31.93
CA GLU A 504 -19.66 26.87 -32.72
C GLU A 504 -19.31 26.88 -34.22
N ASP A 505 -18.13 26.45 -34.61
CA ASP A 505 -17.69 26.30 -35.99
C ASP A 505 -18.34 25.11 -36.74
N GLU A 506 -18.81 24.07 -36.01
CA GLU A 506 -19.52 22.91 -36.60
C GLU A 506 -21.01 23.22 -36.85
N PHE A 507 -21.60 24.16 -36.13
CA PHE A 507 -23.01 24.58 -36.35
C PHE A 507 -23.22 25.24 -37.72
N GLN A 508 -22.22 25.92 -38.28
CA GLN A 508 -22.34 26.60 -39.60
C GLN A 508 -22.26 25.65 -40.82
N GLN A 509 -21.71 24.44 -40.64
CA GLN A 509 -21.64 23.45 -41.70
C GLN A 509 -22.90 22.55 -41.79
N THR A 510 -23.59 22.33 -40.67
CA THR A 510 -24.78 21.44 -40.63
C THR A 510 -26.03 22.09 -41.18
N GLU A 511 -26.15 23.45 -41.14
CA GLU A 511 -27.27 24.17 -41.78
C GLU A 511 -27.19 24.16 -43.32
N GLN A 512 -26.04 23.87 -43.93
CA GLN A 512 -25.90 23.82 -45.38
C GLN A 512 -26.26 22.45 -45.99
N ASP A 513 -26.19 21.36 -45.19
CA ASP A 513 -26.46 20.00 -45.70
C ASP A 513 -27.91 19.50 -45.47
N SER A 514 -28.71 20.22 -44.68
CA SER A 514 -30.10 19.81 -44.32
C SER A 514 -31.16 20.16 -45.35
N ASN A 515 -30.82 20.70 -46.52
CA ASN A 515 -31.76 21.02 -47.60
C ASN A 515 -31.85 19.95 -48.69
N ALA A 516 -31.68 18.68 -48.38
CA ALA A 516 -31.97 17.56 -49.31
C ALA A 516 -33.36 17.01 -48.99
N GLU A 517 -34.34 17.39 -49.81
CA GLU A 517 -35.70 16.86 -49.75
C GLU A 517 -35.70 15.33 -49.93
N VAL A 518 -36.27 14.63 -48.96
CA VAL A 518 -36.63 13.21 -49.04
C VAL A 518 -38.16 13.13 -49.12
N GLU A 519 -38.67 12.75 -50.27
CA GLU A 519 -40.11 12.45 -50.44
C GLU A 519 -40.43 11.21 -49.59
N VAL A 520 -41.41 11.33 -48.65
CA VAL A 520 -41.96 10.26 -47.84
C VAL A 520 -43.44 10.10 -48.18
N GLU A 521 -43.83 9.00 -48.76
CA GLU A 521 -45.23 8.56 -48.85
C GLU A 521 -45.62 7.93 -47.48
N ASP A 522 -46.73 8.38 -46.88
CA ASP A 522 -47.43 7.99 -45.64
C ASP A 522 -47.23 8.94 -44.43
N GLU A 523 -47.72 10.16 -44.55
CA GLU A 523 -47.58 11.22 -43.53
C GLU A 523 -48.69 11.20 -42.43
N GLU A 524 -49.89 10.64 -42.63
CA GLU A 524 -51.02 10.91 -41.75
C GLU A 524 -51.10 10.09 -40.43
N GLU A 525 -50.40 8.94 -40.35
CA GLU A 525 -50.36 8.13 -39.12
C GLU A 525 -49.11 8.46 -38.23
N PHE A 526 -48.14 9.13 -38.84
CA PHE A 526 -46.89 9.52 -38.19
C PHE A 526 -47.01 10.88 -37.44
N ASP A 527 -47.75 11.84 -38.07
CA ASP A 527 -47.90 13.17 -37.48
C ASP A 527 -48.68 13.18 -36.15
N ALA A 528 -49.68 12.29 -36.03
CA ALA A 528 -50.45 12.16 -34.77
C ALA A 528 -49.69 11.54 -33.62
N PHE A 529 -48.65 10.77 -33.96
CA PHE A 529 -47.76 10.18 -32.94
C PHE A 529 -46.64 11.14 -32.54
N GLU A 530 -46.19 12.01 -33.46
CA GLU A 530 -45.19 13.04 -33.20
C GLU A 530 -45.75 14.15 -32.29
N GLU A 531 -46.99 14.62 -32.51
CA GLU A 531 -47.61 15.67 -31.67
C GLU A 531 -47.80 15.24 -30.22
N GLU A 532 -48.18 13.95 -29.95
CA GLU A 532 -48.34 13.42 -28.56
C GLU A 532 -46.99 13.22 -27.87
N PHE A 533 -45.91 13.08 -28.63
CA PHE A 533 -44.54 12.85 -28.14
C PHE A 533 -43.69 14.10 -28.00
N GLU A 534 -43.92 15.14 -28.80
CA GLU A 534 -43.24 16.45 -28.69
C GLU A 534 -43.51 17.11 -27.31
N GLU A 535 -44.67 16.91 -26.71
CA GLU A 535 -44.98 17.38 -25.33
C GLU A 535 -44.24 16.58 -24.24
N SER A 536 -43.86 15.33 -24.50
CA SER A 536 -43.21 14.41 -23.50
C SER A 536 -41.72 14.19 -23.70
N ALA A 537 -41.17 14.45 -24.88
CA ALA A 537 -39.79 14.03 -25.23
C ALA A 537 -38.68 15.00 -24.77
N GLY A 538 -38.97 16.22 -24.41
CA GLY A 538 -38.06 17.21 -23.83
C GLY A 538 -36.68 17.35 -24.53
N GLU A 539 -35.76 18.00 -23.83
CA GLU A 539 -34.38 18.26 -24.33
C GLU A 539 -33.57 16.98 -24.64
N ALA A 540 -33.99 15.81 -24.11
CA ALA A 540 -33.30 14.53 -24.29
C ALA A 540 -33.32 14.05 -25.74
N GLN A 541 -34.37 14.32 -26.52
CA GLN A 541 -34.48 13.90 -27.94
C GLN A 541 -33.38 14.54 -28.80
N TYR A 542 -33.05 15.80 -28.54
CA TYR A 542 -32.06 16.56 -29.31
C TYR A 542 -30.60 16.15 -28.92
N TRP A 543 -30.40 15.40 -27.85
CA TRP A 543 -29.09 14.93 -27.48
C TRP A 543 -28.62 13.72 -28.32
N PHE A 544 -29.54 12.81 -28.67
CA PHE A 544 -29.25 11.58 -29.40
C PHE A 544 -29.14 11.78 -30.93
N THR A 545 -28.12 12.51 -31.37
CA THR A 545 -27.87 12.73 -32.80
C THR A 545 -27.06 11.57 -33.41
N ALA A 546 -27.29 11.28 -34.73
CA ALA A 546 -26.55 10.22 -35.43
C ALA A 546 -25.03 10.43 -35.37
N GLU A 547 -24.58 11.67 -35.42
CA GLU A 547 -23.17 12.03 -35.34
C GLU A 547 -22.58 11.70 -33.96
N LYS A 548 -23.24 12.11 -32.85
CA LYS A 548 -22.80 11.77 -31.49
C LYS A 548 -22.77 10.26 -31.28
N MET A 549 -23.76 9.55 -31.80
CA MET A 549 -23.82 8.09 -31.68
C MET A 549 -22.69 7.41 -32.46
N ALA A 550 -22.40 7.84 -33.67
CA ALA A 550 -21.26 7.35 -34.45
C ALA A 550 -19.92 7.64 -33.76
N ARG A 551 -19.77 8.83 -33.15
CA ARG A 551 -18.57 9.18 -32.37
C ARG A 551 -18.42 8.30 -31.14
N ILE A 552 -19.51 8.02 -30.42
CA ILE A 552 -19.52 7.10 -29.26
C ILE A 552 -19.15 5.69 -29.70
N GLU A 553 -19.70 5.16 -30.81
CA GLU A 553 -19.34 3.84 -31.33
C GLU A 553 -17.85 3.77 -31.70
N LYS A 554 -17.32 4.78 -32.39
CA LYS A 554 -15.89 4.85 -32.77
C LYS A 554 -14.95 4.82 -31.55
N ILE A 555 -15.27 5.59 -30.50
CA ILE A 555 -14.51 5.57 -29.25
C ILE A 555 -14.61 4.22 -28.55
N HIS A 556 -15.83 3.65 -28.46
CA HIS A 556 -16.06 2.36 -27.87
C HIS A 556 -15.23 1.24 -28.56
N ASP A 557 -15.25 1.23 -29.89
CA ASP A 557 -14.52 0.24 -30.70
C ASP A 557 -13.01 0.38 -30.55
N TYR A 558 -12.50 1.60 -30.49
CA TYR A 558 -11.11 1.88 -30.21
C TYR A 558 -10.69 1.32 -28.82
N LEU A 559 -11.44 1.66 -27.78
CA LEU A 559 -11.14 1.20 -26.40
C LEU A 559 -11.23 -0.32 -26.29
N ASN A 560 -12.22 -0.94 -26.93
CA ASN A 560 -12.40 -2.39 -26.93
C ASN A 560 -11.32 -3.13 -27.75
N GLY A 561 -10.66 -2.45 -28.67
CA GLY A 561 -9.56 -2.97 -29.49
C GLY A 561 -8.19 -2.95 -28.80
N LEU A 562 -8.04 -2.33 -27.64
CA LEU A 562 -6.79 -2.30 -26.88
C LEU A 562 -6.53 -3.68 -26.24
N GLU A 563 -5.32 -4.18 -26.35
CA GLU A 563 -4.91 -5.53 -25.86
C GLU A 563 -5.13 -5.69 -24.34
N GLN A 564 -4.88 -4.62 -23.58
CA GLN A 564 -4.99 -4.60 -22.12
C GLN A 564 -6.44 -4.49 -21.62
N THR A 565 -7.36 -4.15 -22.52
CA THR A 565 -8.78 -4.00 -22.18
C THR A 565 -9.42 -5.38 -22.01
N GLY A 566 -10.06 -5.56 -20.88
CA GLY A 566 -10.87 -6.75 -20.63
C GLY A 566 -12.33 -6.55 -21.01
N LYS A 567 -12.89 -5.37 -20.68
CA LYS A 567 -14.29 -5.03 -20.97
C LYS A 567 -14.49 -3.53 -21.12
N VAL A 568 -15.29 -3.14 -22.13
CA VAL A 568 -15.81 -1.78 -22.29
C VAL A 568 -17.33 -1.79 -22.16
N LEU A 569 -17.85 -0.94 -21.30
CA LEU A 569 -19.29 -0.68 -21.15
C LEU A 569 -19.53 0.81 -21.39
N SER A 570 -20.44 1.13 -22.29
CA SER A 570 -20.81 2.50 -22.66
C SER A 570 -22.14 2.51 -23.41
N LEU A 571 -22.65 3.66 -23.78
CA LEU A 571 -23.80 3.74 -24.68
C LEU A 571 -23.53 2.99 -26.01
N GLY A 572 -22.28 2.94 -26.49
CA GLY A 572 -21.89 2.15 -27.67
C GLY A 572 -22.19 0.66 -27.52
N THR A 573 -22.17 0.10 -26.31
CA THR A 573 -22.62 -1.27 -26.05
C THR A 573 -24.10 -1.43 -26.39
N MET A 574 -24.92 -0.45 -25.97
CA MET A 574 -26.36 -0.44 -26.19
C MET A 574 -26.71 -0.23 -27.67
N LEU A 575 -25.97 0.65 -28.36
CA LEU A 575 -26.14 0.89 -29.80
C LEU A 575 -25.90 -0.41 -30.60
N LYS A 576 -24.90 -1.21 -30.24
CA LYS A 576 -24.61 -2.49 -30.87
C LYS A 576 -25.75 -3.52 -30.69
N ILE A 577 -26.30 -3.59 -29.49
CA ILE A 577 -27.45 -4.46 -29.19
C ILE A 577 -28.67 -3.97 -29.95
N GLY A 578 -28.95 -2.66 -29.86
CA GLY A 578 -30.06 -2.06 -30.59
C GLY A 578 -29.99 -2.32 -32.12
N LYS A 579 -28.81 -2.21 -32.67
CA LYS A 579 -28.57 -2.55 -34.10
C LYS A 579 -28.85 -4.03 -34.41
N THR A 580 -28.49 -4.95 -33.49
CA THR A 580 -28.80 -6.38 -33.63
C THR A 580 -30.31 -6.61 -33.58
N LEU A 581 -31.00 -5.99 -32.67
CA LEU A 581 -32.45 -6.09 -32.52
C LEU A 581 -33.21 -5.46 -33.71
N ASN A 582 -32.64 -4.40 -34.33
CA ASN A 582 -33.20 -3.71 -35.48
C ASN A 582 -32.70 -4.32 -36.84
N SER A 583 -32.51 -5.63 -36.87
CA SER A 583 -32.10 -6.36 -38.07
C SER A 583 -30.83 -5.83 -38.76
N GLY A 584 -29.90 -5.31 -38.00
CA GLY A 584 -28.62 -4.76 -38.45
C GLY A 584 -28.64 -3.29 -38.85
N LYS A 585 -29.79 -2.63 -38.79
CA LYS A 585 -29.91 -1.19 -39.04
C LYS A 585 -29.62 -0.40 -37.76
N PRO A 586 -28.94 0.77 -37.80
CA PRO A 586 -28.79 1.62 -36.65
C PRO A 586 -30.17 2.07 -36.11
N LEU A 587 -30.23 2.32 -34.84
CA LEU A 587 -31.40 2.97 -34.23
C LEU A 587 -31.41 4.44 -34.64
N ASP A 588 -32.56 4.97 -35.04
CA ASP A 588 -32.73 6.39 -35.31
C ASP A 588 -32.79 7.21 -34.02
N ASN A 589 -32.74 8.53 -34.14
CA ASN A 589 -32.71 9.46 -33.00
C ASN A 589 -34.00 9.35 -32.17
N PHE A 590 -35.13 9.13 -32.81
CA PHE A 590 -36.44 8.96 -32.17
C PHE A 590 -36.48 7.70 -31.30
N MET A 591 -36.03 6.57 -31.84
CA MET A 591 -36.01 5.29 -31.12
C MET A 591 -35.05 5.33 -29.91
N LEU A 592 -33.94 6.06 -30.03
CA LEU A 592 -32.97 6.24 -28.91
C LEU A 592 -33.56 7.11 -27.79
N ALA A 593 -34.26 8.19 -28.13
CA ALA A 593 -34.94 9.05 -27.19
C ALA A 593 -36.11 8.30 -26.50
N LEU A 594 -36.87 7.54 -27.29
CA LEU A 594 -37.94 6.69 -26.76
C LEU A 594 -37.41 5.64 -25.75
N LEU A 595 -36.32 4.98 -26.09
CA LEU A 595 -35.65 4.04 -25.17
C LEU A 595 -35.20 4.72 -23.88
N TYR A 596 -34.65 5.93 -23.98
CA TYR A 596 -34.23 6.69 -22.80
C TYR A 596 -35.38 7.07 -21.88
N ASN A 597 -36.53 7.50 -22.43
CA ASN A 597 -37.68 7.98 -21.66
C ASN A 597 -38.59 6.82 -21.17
N GLU A 598 -38.84 5.83 -22.03
CA GLU A 598 -39.83 4.77 -21.76
C GLU A 598 -39.22 3.50 -21.15
N LEU A 599 -37.89 3.36 -21.10
CA LEU A 599 -37.30 2.20 -20.47
C LEU A 599 -37.62 2.17 -18.97
N PRO A 600 -38.16 1.06 -18.42
CA PRO A 600 -38.41 0.95 -17.00
C PRO A 600 -37.19 1.35 -16.18
N GLU A 601 -37.39 2.13 -15.13
CA GLU A 601 -36.34 2.75 -14.30
C GLU A 601 -35.26 1.73 -13.87
N ARG A 602 -35.67 0.50 -13.55
CA ARG A 602 -34.75 -0.60 -13.22
C ARG A 602 -33.74 -0.89 -14.32
N PHE A 603 -34.18 -0.90 -15.59
CA PHE A 603 -33.29 -1.20 -16.73
C PHE A 603 -32.52 0.03 -17.19
N ARG A 604 -33.15 1.21 -17.13
CA ARG A 604 -32.46 2.46 -17.46
C ARG A 604 -31.25 2.70 -16.54
N LYS A 605 -31.39 2.45 -15.23
CA LYS A 605 -30.29 2.51 -14.25
C LYS A 605 -29.14 1.54 -14.53
N ILE A 606 -29.38 0.44 -15.25
CA ILE A 606 -28.34 -0.55 -15.58
C ILE A 606 -27.73 -0.24 -16.95
N ILE A 607 -28.54 0.22 -17.91
CA ILE A 607 -28.21 0.23 -19.32
C ILE A 607 -27.81 1.61 -19.84
N MET A 608 -28.40 2.69 -19.33
CA MET A 608 -28.20 4.05 -19.87
C MET A 608 -27.62 5.04 -18.84
N ASP A 609 -28.24 5.19 -17.68
CA ASP A 609 -27.85 6.20 -16.67
C ASP A 609 -26.36 6.12 -16.26
N PRO A 610 -25.72 4.94 -16.18
CA PRO A 610 -24.29 4.86 -15.85
C PRO A 610 -23.36 5.39 -16.95
N TYR A 611 -23.85 5.61 -18.17
CA TYR A 611 -23.01 5.90 -19.35
C TYR A 611 -23.34 7.24 -20.02
N VAL A 612 -24.45 7.88 -19.69
CA VAL A 612 -24.91 9.11 -20.32
C VAL A 612 -25.38 10.11 -19.30
N SER A 613 -24.93 11.36 -19.44
CA SER A 613 -25.48 12.51 -18.73
C SER A 613 -25.93 13.56 -19.75
N VAL A 614 -27.22 13.56 -20.05
CA VAL A 614 -27.81 14.51 -20.99
C VAL A 614 -27.63 15.95 -20.50
N GLU A 615 -27.89 16.21 -19.22
CA GLU A 615 -27.74 17.53 -18.59
C GLU A 615 -26.35 18.12 -18.70
N ASN A 616 -25.30 17.27 -18.67
CA ASN A 616 -23.90 17.71 -18.75
C ASN A 616 -23.30 17.56 -20.14
N ASN A 617 -24.09 17.09 -21.10
CA ASN A 617 -23.67 16.76 -22.47
C ASN A 617 -22.45 15.83 -22.53
N GLU A 618 -22.42 14.82 -21.64
CA GLU A 618 -21.28 13.90 -21.46
C GLU A 618 -21.67 12.44 -21.73
N ALA A 619 -20.72 11.70 -22.32
CA ALA A 619 -20.74 10.26 -22.41
C ALA A 619 -19.61 9.66 -21.58
N ARG A 620 -19.92 8.61 -20.81
CA ARG A 620 -18.97 7.85 -20.00
C ARG A 620 -18.68 6.49 -20.67
N PHE A 621 -17.40 6.19 -20.79
CA PHE A 621 -16.90 4.88 -21.18
C PHE A 621 -16.25 4.23 -19.96
N TYR A 622 -16.91 3.20 -19.43
CA TYR A 622 -16.40 2.43 -18.29
C TYR A 622 -15.59 1.25 -18.85
N VAL A 623 -14.29 1.30 -18.64
CA VAL A 623 -13.33 0.32 -19.16
C VAL A 623 -12.76 -0.47 -17.99
N ARG A 624 -12.78 -1.78 -18.05
CA ARG A 624 -12.05 -2.63 -17.11
C ARG A 624 -10.77 -3.14 -17.76
N ILE A 625 -9.65 -2.83 -17.12
CA ILE A 625 -8.33 -3.25 -17.56
C ILE A 625 -7.95 -4.54 -16.82
N ARG A 626 -7.32 -5.48 -17.55
CA ARG A 626 -6.77 -6.70 -16.97
C ARG A 626 -5.50 -6.37 -16.21
N ASP A 627 -5.61 -6.29 -14.88
CA ASP A 627 -4.51 -5.89 -14.00
C ASP A 627 -3.37 -6.93 -13.92
N SER A 628 -3.70 -8.20 -14.12
CA SER A 628 -2.74 -9.32 -14.12
C SER A 628 -2.00 -9.52 -15.44
N GLU A 629 -2.20 -8.66 -16.44
CA GLU A 629 -1.51 -8.74 -17.72
C GLU A 629 -0.01 -8.45 -17.55
N PRO A 630 0.90 -9.39 -17.87
CA PRO A 630 2.34 -9.24 -17.59
C PRO A 630 3.00 -8.02 -18.25
N ASN A 631 2.45 -7.57 -19.38
CA ASN A 631 2.98 -6.46 -20.17
C ASN A 631 2.25 -5.13 -19.90
N LEU A 632 1.37 -5.06 -18.92
CA LEU A 632 0.65 -3.84 -18.61
C LEU A 632 1.61 -2.75 -18.13
N ARG A 633 1.71 -1.69 -18.91
CA ARG A 633 2.41 -0.44 -18.60
C ARG A 633 1.36 0.66 -18.45
N ARG A 634 0.87 0.90 -17.22
CA ARG A 634 -0.25 1.81 -16.95
C ARG A 634 0.00 3.22 -17.46
N ASN A 635 1.18 3.75 -17.19
CA ASN A 635 1.56 5.09 -17.65
C ASN A 635 1.64 5.19 -19.18
N GLU A 636 2.15 4.15 -19.84
CA GLU A 636 2.22 4.10 -21.31
C GLU A 636 0.83 3.95 -21.93
N LEU A 637 -0.01 3.07 -21.36
CA LEU A 637 -1.40 2.89 -21.79
C LEU A 637 -2.21 4.20 -21.68
N LEU A 638 -2.12 4.89 -20.55
CA LEU A 638 -2.82 6.17 -20.37
C LEU A 638 -2.35 7.23 -21.36
N LYS A 639 -1.04 7.34 -21.61
CA LYS A 639 -0.48 8.25 -22.63
C LYS A 639 -0.89 7.85 -24.05
N GLN A 640 -0.94 6.56 -24.35
CA GLN A 640 -1.42 6.07 -25.64
C GLN A 640 -2.88 6.43 -25.85
N ILE A 641 -3.75 6.22 -24.86
CA ILE A 641 -5.16 6.61 -24.95
C ILE A 641 -5.29 8.11 -25.16
N GLN A 642 -4.55 8.93 -24.40
CA GLN A 642 -4.57 10.40 -24.56
C GLN A 642 -4.11 10.86 -25.93
N PHE A 643 -3.05 10.25 -26.46
CA PHE A 643 -2.56 10.54 -27.80
C PHE A 643 -3.57 10.12 -28.88
N ASP A 644 -4.11 8.91 -28.79
CA ASP A 644 -5.01 8.35 -29.77
C ASP A 644 -6.39 9.06 -29.79
N LEU A 645 -6.88 9.55 -28.63
CA LEU A 645 -8.08 10.38 -28.54
C LEU A 645 -7.94 11.65 -29.37
N LYS A 646 -6.76 12.29 -29.34
CA LYS A 646 -6.49 13.51 -30.09
C LYS A 646 -6.20 13.23 -31.55
N ASP A 647 -5.31 12.29 -31.84
CA ASP A 647 -4.72 12.09 -33.19
C ASP A 647 -5.55 11.17 -34.08
N LYS A 648 -6.15 10.08 -33.53
CA LYS A 648 -6.95 9.12 -34.29
C LYS A 648 -8.46 9.37 -34.24
N LEU A 649 -8.93 9.95 -33.14
CA LEU A 649 -10.36 10.12 -32.90
C LEU A 649 -10.82 11.59 -33.04
N ASP A 650 -9.90 12.52 -33.31
CA ASP A 650 -10.14 13.95 -33.52
C ASP A 650 -10.92 14.62 -32.37
N ILE A 651 -10.60 14.22 -31.10
CA ILE A 651 -11.23 14.82 -29.92
C ILE A 651 -10.27 15.84 -29.31
N PRO A 652 -10.60 17.14 -29.30
CA PRO A 652 -9.73 18.20 -28.78
C PRO A 652 -9.37 18.00 -27.31
N GLU A 653 -8.18 18.45 -26.92
CA GLU A 653 -7.80 18.53 -25.51
C GLU A 653 -8.80 19.41 -24.74
N GLY A 654 -9.24 18.94 -23.57
CA GLY A 654 -10.26 19.62 -22.74
C GLY A 654 -11.70 19.14 -22.97
N LYS A 655 -11.97 18.41 -24.06
CA LYS A 655 -13.27 17.74 -24.28
C LYS A 655 -13.33 16.32 -23.73
N TRP A 656 -12.26 15.80 -23.20
CA TRP A 656 -12.20 14.49 -22.54
C TRP A 656 -11.38 14.53 -21.28
N GLN A 657 -11.66 13.61 -20.35
CA GLN A 657 -10.89 13.41 -19.13
C GLN A 657 -10.92 11.95 -18.71
N LEU A 658 -9.76 11.46 -18.26
CA LEU A 658 -9.61 10.12 -17.70
C LEU A 658 -9.77 10.17 -16.17
N ALA A 659 -10.40 9.14 -15.62
CA ALA A 659 -10.68 9.06 -14.18
C ALA A 659 -10.63 7.60 -13.67
N ASN A 660 -10.93 7.43 -12.40
CA ASN A 660 -11.07 6.16 -11.71
C ASN A 660 -9.73 5.50 -11.30
N LEU A 661 -9.80 4.27 -10.80
CA LEU A 661 -8.72 3.60 -10.07
C LEU A 661 -7.43 3.46 -10.88
N LEU A 662 -7.50 3.18 -12.20
CA LEU A 662 -6.31 3.07 -13.04
C LEU A 662 -5.48 4.35 -13.04
N VAL A 663 -6.12 5.51 -13.16
CA VAL A 663 -5.47 6.82 -13.18
C VAL A 663 -4.86 7.10 -11.80
N LEU A 664 -5.64 6.93 -10.75
CA LEU A 664 -5.21 7.20 -9.38
C LEU A 664 -4.05 6.29 -8.94
N TYR A 665 -4.13 5.02 -9.31
CA TYR A 665 -3.07 4.05 -9.01
C TYR A 665 -1.79 4.36 -9.79
N ASN A 666 -1.91 4.74 -11.08
CA ASN A 666 -0.76 5.21 -11.86
C ASN A 666 -0.12 6.46 -11.24
N ASN A 667 -0.90 7.47 -10.86
CA ASN A 667 -0.40 8.69 -10.22
C ASN A 667 0.36 8.37 -8.93
N MET A 668 -0.17 7.47 -8.12
CA MET A 668 0.50 6.96 -6.93
C MET A 668 1.83 6.29 -7.28
N LEU A 669 1.86 5.37 -8.26
CA LEU A 669 3.09 4.67 -8.68
C LEU A 669 4.16 5.64 -9.19
N GLN A 670 3.79 6.63 -10.02
CA GLN A 670 4.73 7.65 -10.51
C GLN A 670 5.26 8.54 -9.37
N SER A 671 4.40 8.86 -8.39
CA SER A 671 4.79 9.59 -7.19
C SER A 671 5.79 8.81 -6.33
N LEU A 672 5.67 7.47 -6.24
CA LEU A 672 6.62 6.62 -5.52
C LEU A 672 8.05 6.79 -6.01
N PHE A 673 8.26 6.77 -7.33
CA PHE A 673 9.60 6.89 -7.91
C PHE A 673 10.24 8.25 -7.62
N LYS A 674 9.48 9.33 -7.80
CA LYS A 674 9.93 10.70 -7.51
C LYS A 674 10.24 10.87 -6.02
N SER A 675 9.38 10.33 -5.18
CA SER A 675 9.54 10.35 -3.72
C SER A 675 10.77 9.57 -3.26
N GLN A 676 11.06 8.41 -3.88
CA GLN A 676 12.24 7.60 -3.57
C GLN A 676 13.54 8.40 -3.77
N ILE A 677 13.66 9.09 -4.88
CA ILE A 677 14.85 9.91 -5.19
C ILE A 677 15.00 11.05 -4.18
N LEU A 678 13.88 11.75 -3.87
CA LEU A 678 13.87 12.87 -2.94
C LEU A 678 14.24 12.44 -1.52
N THR A 679 13.56 11.41 -1.00
CA THR A 679 13.77 10.93 0.38
C THR A 679 15.18 10.39 0.57
N LEU A 680 15.68 9.60 -0.37
CA LEU A 680 17.04 9.08 -0.32
C LEU A 680 18.09 10.21 -0.40
N GLY A 681 17.90 11.19 -1.27
CA GLY A 681 18.78 12.35 -1.39
C GLY A 681 18.84 13.14 -0.08
N VAL A 682 17.69 13.44 0.51
CA VAL A 682 17.61 14.18 1.80
C VAL A 682 18.29 13.38 2.92
N VAL A 683 18.05 12.07 3.00
CA VAL A 683 18.68 11.21 4.03
C VAL A 683 20.20 11.23 3.91
N ILE A 684 20.75 11.07 2.70
CA ILE A 684 22.20 11.07 2.47
C ILE A 684 22.82 12.41 2.88
N VAL A 685 22.21 13.53 2.51
CA VAL A 685 22.68 14.87 2.87
C VAL A 685 22.60 15.09 4.38
N ALA A 686 21.48 14.72 5.00
CA ALA A 686 21.30 14.86 6.45
C ALA A 686 22.33 14.04 7.23
N PHE A 687 22.63 12.83 6.79
CA PHE A 687 23.66 12.00 7.42
C PHE A 687 25.07 12.57 7.23
N LEU A 688 25.38 13.10 6.05
CA LEU A 688 26.65 13.75 5.83
C LEU A 688 26.87 14.93 6.79
N ILE A 689 25.85 15.79 6.92
CA ILE A 689 25.87 16.93 7.86
C ILE A 689 26.04 16.42 9.29
N MET A 690 25.31 15.39 9.67
CA MET A 690 25.36 14.84 11.03
C MET A 690 26.73 14.17 11.33
N PHE A 691 27.33 13.46 10.36
CA PHE A 691 28.66 12.91 10.52
C PHE A 691 29.72 14.00 10.61
N ILE A 692 29.62 15.09 9.83
CA ILE A 692 30.52 16.25 9.95
C ILE A 692 30.43 16.82 11.37
N PHE A 693 29.21 16.98 11.89
CA PHE A 693 29.01 17.49 13.24
C PHE A 693 29.55 16.55 14.33
N LEU A 694 29.29 15.23 14.18
CA LEU A 694 29.71 14.20 15.15
C LEU A 694 31.23 14.01 15.19
N PHE A 695 31.85 13.85 14.03
CA PHE A 695 33.26 13.52 13.92
C PHE A 695 34.15 14.75 13.76
N ARG A 696 33.59 15.92 13.45
CA ARG A 696 34.30 17.20 13.20
C ARG A 696 35.39 17.07 12.10
N SER A 697 35.12 16.25 11.11
CA SER A 697 36.05 15.97 9.97
C SER A 697 35.21 15.57 8.76
N ILE A 698 35.38 16.31 7.66
CA ILE A 698 34.72 16.02 6.37
C ILE A 698 35.20 14.68 5.81
N THR A 699 36.52 14.41 5.91
CA THR A 699 37.11 13.16 5.43
C THR A 699 36.51 11.94 6.13
N ILE A 700 36.38 11.97 7.46
CA ILE A 700 35.76 10.88 8.22
C ILE A 700 34.25 10.77 7.88
N ALA A 701 33.56 11.89 7.66
CA ALA A 701 32.15 11.87 7.27
C ALA A 701 31.94 11.20 5.90
N LEU A 702 32.77 11.49 4.92
CA LEU A 702 32.77 10.84 3.60
C LEU A 702 33.09 9.35 3.67
N ILE A 703 34.10 8.96 4.48
CA ILE A 703 34.39 7.56 4.75
C ILE A 703 33.22 6.85 5.39
N ALA A 704 32.57 7.50 6.35
CA ALA A 704 31.44 6.93 7.10
C ALA A 704 30.19 6.68 6.23
N ILE A 705 29.91 7.55 5.25
CA ILE A 705 28.71 7.45 4.43
C ILE A 705 28.82 6.36 3.37
N PHE A 706 30.01 6.08 2.85
CA PHE A 706 30.22 5.20 1.70
C PHE A 706 29.75 3.74 1.93
N PRO A 707 30.05 3.05 3.05
CA PRO A 707 29.53 1.71 3.34
C PRO A 707 28.00 1.65 3.38
N ASN A 708 27.36 2.72 3.87
CA ASN A 708 25.91 2.80 3.99
C ASN A 708 25.25 3.01 2.62
N VAL A 709 25.80 3.88 1.78
CA VAL A 709 25.33 4.08 0.40
C VAL A 709 25.52 2.81 -0.43
N LEU A 710 26.64 2.08 -0.25
CA LEU A 710 26.88 0.80 -0.89
C LEU A 710 25.80 -0.22 -0.50
N SER A 711 25.46 -0.31 0.78
CA SER A 711 24.44 -1.25 1.28
C SER A 711 23.07 -1.02 0.60
N ILE A 712 22.63 0.24 0.51
CA ILE A 712 21.38 0.58 -0.18
C ILE A 712 21.48 0.33 -1.68
N GLY A 713 22.58 0.78 -2.27
CA GLY A 713 22.82 0.58 -3.70
C GLY A 713 22.70 -0.90 -4.08
N VAL A 714 23.28 -1.80 -3.27
CA VAL A 714 23.18 -3.25 -3.51
C VAL A 714 21.74 -3.75 -3.39
N VAL A 715 20.97 -3.25 -2.43
CA VAL A 715 19.55 -3.65 -2.30
C VAL A 715 18.72 -3.17 -3.48
N LEU A 716 18.84 -1.89 -3.85
CA LEU A 716 18.11 -1.35 -5.01
C LEU A 716 18.57 -2.02 -6.32
N GLY A 717 19.87 -2.28 -6.45
CA GLY A 717 20.40 -3.04 -7.57
C GLY A 717 19.87 -4.47 -7.64
N PHE A 718 19.83 -5.17 -6.50
CA PHE A 718 19.26 -6.51 -6.39
C PHE A 718 17.79 -6.53 -6.78
N MET A 719 16.99 -5.56 -6.29
CA MET A 719 15.59 -5.42 -6.69
C MET A 719 15.44 -5.30 -8.21
N GLY A 720 16.22 -4.40 -8.84
CA GLY A 720 16.15 -4.21 -10.28
C GLY A 720 16.61 -5.43 -11.10
N TRP A 721 17.61 -6.19 -10.63
CA TRP A 721 18.04 -7.43 -11.27
C TRP A 721 17.04 -8.58 -11.11
N MET A 722 16.34 -8.63 -9.97
CA MET A 722 15.32 -9.66 -9.69
C MET A 722 13.93 -9.28 -10.19
N GLY A 723 13.75 -8.09 -10.77
CA GLY A 723 12.45 -7.61 -11.21
C GLY A 723 11.47 -7.33 -10.05
N ILE A 724 11.98 -7.10 -8.83
CA ILE A 724 11.14 -6.73 -7.68
C ILE A 724 10.71 -5.27 -7.87
N PRO A 725 9.39 -4.98 -7.97
CA PRO A 725 8.92 -3.64 -8.24
C PRO A 725 9.07 -2.72 -7.03
N LEU A 726 9.13 -1.41 -7.30
CA LEU A 726 8.97 -0.40 -6.26
C LEU A 726 7.48 -0.28 -5.90
N ASP A 727 7.14 -0.55 -4.66
CA ASP A 727 5.83 -0.37 -4.08
C ASP A 727 5.88 0.53 -2.83
N MET A 728 4.74 0.76 -2.18
CA MET A 728 4.65 1.60 -0.98
C MET A 728 5.46 1.08 0.23
N MET A 729 5.75 -0.22 0.29
CA MET A 729 6.57 -0.80 1.36
C MET A 729 8.05 -0.76 0.97
N THR A 730 8.39 -1.15 -0.26
CA THR A 730 9.77 -1.22 -0.73
C THR A 730 10.44 0.14 -0.81
N ILE A 731 9.67 1.22 -1.06
CA ILE A 731 10.18 2.61 -1.02
C ILE A 731 10.75 2.97 0.37
N THR A 732 10.18 2.43 1.43
CA THR A 732 10.63 2.73 2.80
C THR A 732 11.93 2.02 3.15
N ILE A 733 12.28 0.91 2.45
CA ILE A 733 13.45 0.08 2.75
C ILE A 733 14.74 0.89 2.71
N ALA A 734 14.93 1.69 1.67
CA ALA A 734 16.17 2.45 1.51
C ALA A 734 16.38 3.44 2.67
N ALA A 735 15.37 4.25 3.00
CA ALA A 735 15.46 5.24 4.07
C ALA A 735 15.66 4.58 5.45
N ILE A 736 14.93 3.51 5.74
CA ILE A 736 14.97 2.77 7.01
C ILE A 736 16.29 2.02 7.15
N SER A 737 16.70 1.30 6.10
CA SER A 737 17.93 0.50 6.15
C SER A 737 19.16 1.37 6.34
N VAL A 738 19.23 2.55 5.71
CA VAL A 738 20.31 3.50 5.98
C VAL A 738 20.28 3.95 7.43
N GLY A 739 19.10 4.36 7.92
CA GLY A 739 18.95 4.85 9.27
C GLY A 739 19.44 3.85 10.33
N ILE A 740 19.19 2.55 10.11
CA ILE A 740 19.62 1.48 11.02
C ILE A 740 21.09 1.10 10.76
N ALA A 741 21.55 1.03 9.50
CA ALA A 741 22.91 0.62 9.14
C ALA A 741 23.99 1.58 9.63
N VAL A 742 23.68 2.87 9.65
CA VAL A 742 24.58 3.93 10.14
C VAL A 742 25.00 3.73 11.59
N ASP A 743 24.18 3.07 12.42
CA ASP A 743 24.50 2.72 13.80
C ASP A 743 25.85 1.98 13.91
N ASN A 744 26.05 0.96 13.11
CA ASN A 744 27.32 0.21 13.05
C ASN A 744 28.50 1.12 12.72
N THR A 745 28.33 2.03 11.78
CA THR A 745 29.38 2.95 11.34
C THR A 745 29.78 3.94 12.45
N ILE A 746 28.79 4.51 13.15
CA ILE A 746 29.01 5.46 14.27
C ILE A 746 29.78 4.78 15.38
N HIS A 747 29.32 3.61 15.81
CA HIS A 747 29.94 2.86 16.89
C HIS A 747 31.36 2.41 16.56
N TYR A 748 31.60 1.94 15.33
CA TYR A 748 32.91 1.54 14.87
C TYR A 748 33.90 2.70 14.83
N ILE A 749 33.56 3.80 14.17
CA ILE A 749 34.46 4.97 14.07
C ILE A 749 34.74 5.58 15.44
N HIS A 750 33.72 5.67 16.31
CA HIS A 750 33.91 6.19 17.66
C HIS A 750 34.92 5.35 18.46
N ARG A 751 34.83 4.02 18.37
CA ARG A 751 35.77 3.10 19.02
C ARG A 751 37.12 3.15 18.36
N PHE A 752 37.20 3.10 17.05
CA PHE A 752 38.44 3.16 16.30
C PHE A 752 39.24 4.43 16.62
N LYS A 753 38.58 5.58 16.69
CA LYS A 753 39.20 6.85 17.10
C LYS A 753 39.81 6.78 18.49
N HIS A 754 39.10 6.17 19.43
CA HIS A 754 39.56 6.00 20.81
C HIS A 754 40.81 5.05 20.86
N GLU A 755 40.75 3.91 20.15
CA GLU A 755 41.85 2.95 20.12
C GLU A 755 43.10 3.52 19.41
N PHE A 756 42.92 4.32 18.36
CA PHE A 756 44.02 4.99 17.66
C PHE A 756 44.79 5.99 18.55
N THR A 757 44.14 6.57 19.55
CA THR A 757 44.86 7.52 20.46
C THR A 757 45.88 6.83 21.38
N ILE A 758 45.84 5.50 21.53
CA ILE A 758 46.73 4.74 22.42
C ILE A 758 48.14 4.68 21.86
N ASP A 759 48.29 4.28 20.59
CA ASP A 759 49.62 4.00 19.98
C ASP A 759 49.80 4.65 18.58
N ARG A 760 48.78 5.32 18.06
CA ARG A 760 48.69 5.88 16.71
C ARG A 760 49.07 4.89 15.60
N ASN A 761 48.63 3.65 15.74
CA ASN A 761 48.75 2.60 14.75
C ASN A 761 47.40 2.17 14.22
N TYR A 762 47.11 2.34 12.91
CA TYR A 762 45.83 2.05 12.30
C TYR A 762 45.46 0.55 12.34
N LEU A 763 46.43 -0.34 12.04
CA LEU A 763 46.19 -1.79 12.08
C LEU A 763 45.94 -2.28 13.50
N ALA A 764 46.71 -1.86 14.47
CA ALA A 764 46.52 -2.23 15.87
C ALA A 764 45.18 -1.70 16.39
N ALA A 765 44.82 -0.47 16.03
CA ALA A 765 43.51 0.13 16.37
C ALA A 765 42.35 -0.63 15.74
N MET A 766 42.50 -1.11 14.49
CA MET A 766 41.49 -1.96 13.81
C MET A 766 41.30 -3.28 14.56
N HIS A 767 42.36 -4.03 14.88
CA HIS A 767 42.24 -5.29 15.59
C HIS A 767 41.55 -5.12 16.95
N ARG A 768 41.95 -4.15 17.77
CA ARG A 768 41.32 -3.85 19.06
C ARG A 768 39.87 -3.43 18.92
N SER A 769 39.53 -2.69 17.85
CA SER A 769 38.15 -2.31 17.58
C SER A 769 37.27 -3.51 17.23
N HIS A 770 37.78 -4.45 16.43
CA HIS A 770 37.08 -5.69 16.10
C HIS A 770 36.87 -6.57 17.33
N GLU A 771 37.85 -6.66 18.23
CA GLU A 771 37.79 -7.44 19.47
C GLU A 771 36.82 -6.83 20.52
N SER A 772 36.43 -5.58 20.38
CA SER A 772 35.59 -4.86 21.35
C SER A 772 34.21 -4.59 20.74
N ILE A 773 34.09 -3.50 19.96
CA ILE A 773 32.79 -3.07 19.44
C ILE A 773 32.26 -3.99 18.33
N GLY A 774 33.16 -4.71 17.64
CA GLY A 774 32.79 -5.68 16.60
C GLY A 774 31.79 -6.71 17.07
N TYR A 775 31.92 -7.21 18.31
CA TYR A 775 30.94 -8.15 18.88
C TYR A 775 29.57 -7.51 19.09
N ALA A 776 29.51 -6.27 19.56
CA ALA A 776 28.24 -5.58 19.74
C ALA A 776 27.53 -5.39 18.39
N MET A 777 28.27 -4.95 17.36
CA MET A 777 27.75 -4.78 16.01
C MET A 777 27.25 -6.10 15.41
N TYR A 778 28.01 -7.19 15.63
CA TYR A 778 27.61 -8.51 15.19
C TYR A 778 26.31 -8.98 15.86
N TYR A 779 26.20 -8.82 17.19
CA TYR A 779 25.00 -9.23 17.93
C TYR A 779 23.78 -8.42 17.54
N THR A 780 23.91 -7.09 17.42
CA THR A 780 22.80 -6.22 17.02
C THR A 780 22.37 -6.52 15.58
N SER A 781 23.31 -6.64 14.64
CA SER A 781 22.97 -6.91 13.24
C SER A 781 22.32 -8.27 13.04
N ILE A 782 22.82 -9.34 13.67
CA ILE A 782 22.17 -10.67 13.63
C ILE A 782 20.76 -10.62 14.21
N THR A 783 20.61 -9.94 15.34
CA THR A 783 19.29 -9.78 15.98
C THR A 783 18.31 -9.04 15.05
N ILE A 784 18.78 -7.99 14.37
CA ILE A 784 18.00 -7.20 13.40
C ILE A 784 17.64 -8.07 12.18
N ILE A 785 18.61 -8.79 11.61
CA ILE A 785 18.38 -9.65 10.43
C ILE A 785 17.35 -10.75 10.75
N ILE A 786 17.48 -11.44 11.89
CA ILE A 786 16.52 -12.45 12.33
C ILE A 786 15.15 -11.81 12.53
N GLY A 787 15.09 -10.65 13.20
CA GLY A 787 13.84 -9.94 13.45
C GLY A 787 13.08 -9.58 12.17
N PHE A 788 13.76 -9.03 11.16
CA PHE A 788 13.17 -8.71 9.86
C PHE A 788 12.82 -9.96 9.04
N SER A 789 13.60 -11.05 9.16
CA SER A 789 13.32 -12.30 8.45
C SER A 789 11.98 -12.94 8.84
N ILE A 790 11.44 -12.65 10.02
CA ILE A 790 10.12 -13.12 10.47
C ILE A 790 8.99 -12.60 9.60
N LEU A 791 9.15 -11.44 8.97
CA LEU A 791 8.13 -10.87 8.09
C LEU A 791 7.84 -11.72 6.84
N VAL A 792 8.68 -12.71 6.54
CA VAL A 792 8.42 -13.73 5.50
C VAL A 792 7.17 -14.56 5.80
N LEU A 793 6.72 -14.61 7.06
CA LEU A 793 5.49 -15.30 7.46
C LEU A 793 4.21 -14.56 7.04
N SER A 794 4.29 -13.30 6.58
CA SER A 794 3.14 -12.53 6.10
C SER A 794 2.41 -13.21 4.93
N LYS A 795 1.12 -12.91 4.81
CA LYS A 795 0.33 -13.20 3.62
C LYS A 795 0.39 -12.05 2.60
N PHE A 796 0.98 -10.92 2.98
CA PHE A 796 1.12 -9.71 2.18
C PHE A 796 2.55 -9.63 1.61
N ILE A 797 2.70 -9.75 0.29
CA ILE A 797 4.00 -9.83 -0.41
C ILE A 797 4.90 -8.62 -0.16
N PRO A 798 4.41 -7.37 -0.15
CA PRO A 798 5.25 -6.21 0.16
C PRO A 798 5.92 -6.29 1.54
N SER A 799 5.24 -6.83 2.57
CA SER A 799 5.84 -7.07 3.90
C SER A 799 6.96 -8.11 3.85
N ILE A 800 6.83 -9.14 3.02
CA ILE A 800 7.86 -10.16 2.82
C ILE A 800 9.10 -9.53 2.21
N TYR A 801 8.94 -8.78 1.11
CA TYR A 801 10.05 -8.06 0.47
C TYR A 801 10.69 -7.06 1.42
N PHE A 802 9.89 -6.30 2.16
CA PHE A 802 10.39 -5.38 3.18
C PHE A 802 11.31 -6.10 4.19
N GLY A 803 10.87 -7.22 4.73
CA GLY A 803 11.66 -8.00 5.70
C GLY A 803 12.95 -8.56 5.11
N LEU A 804 12.87 -9.23 3.96
CA LEU A 804 14.04 -9.85 3.30
C LEU A 804 15.06 -8.82 2.84
N LEU A 805 14.61 -7.76 2.18
CA LEU A 805 15.51 -6.73 1.63
C LEU A 805 16.15 -5.88 2.73
N THR A 806 15.42 -5.57 3.80
CA THR A 806 16.00 -4.91 4.98
C THR A 806 17.02 -5.82 5.67
N GLY A 807 16.71 -7.11 5.82
CA GLY A 807 17.66 -8.10 6.32
C GLY A 807 18.95 -8.19 5.46
N LEU A 808 18.80 -8.19 4.14
CA LEU A 808 19.91 -8.16 3.19
C LEU A 808 20.73 -6.86 3.33
N ALA A 809 20.07 -5.71 3.41
CA ALA A 809 20.73 -4.42 3.64
C ALA A 809 21.58 -4.43 4.91
N MET A 810 21.04 -4.96 6.00
CA MET A 810 21.75 -5.05 7.28
C MET A 810 22.95 -6.02 7.24
N LEU A 811 22.82 -7.12 6.50
CA LEU A 811 23.93 -8.06 6.30
C LEU A 811 25.09 -7.38 5.55
N ILE A 812 24.77 -6.69 4.45
CA ILE A 812 25.76 -5.97 3.64
C ILE A 812 26.38 -4.84 4.45
N ALA A 813 25.57 -4.08 5.20
CA ALA A 813 26.05 -3.01 6.06
C ALA A 813 27.02 -3.51 7.15
N LEU A 814 26.72 -4.66 7.79
CA LEU A 814 27.61 -5.29 8.78
C LEU A 814 28.94 -5.68 8.14
N VAL A 815 28.92 -6.37 6.99
CA VAL A 815 30.12 -6.77 6.28
C VAL A 815 30.94 -5.54 5.85
N ALA A 816 30.29 -4.52 5.29
CA ALA A 816 30.96 -3.28 4.88
C ALA A 816 31.53 -2.50 6.07
N ALA A 817 30.85 -2.47 7.20
CA ALA A 817 31.33 -1.81 8.43
C ALA A 817 32.52 -2.54 9.07
N LEU A 818 32.62 -3.88 8.91
CA LEU A 818 33.73 -4.67 9.44
C LEU A 818 34.87 -4.92 8.45
N THR A 819 34.73 -4.56 7.15
CA THR A 819 35.75 -4.75 6.14
C THR A 819 36.08 -3.46 5.41
N LEU A 820 35.13 -2.89 4.68
CA LEU A 820 35.36 -1.70 3.84
C LEU A 820 35.66 -0.46 4.67
N LEU A 821 34.92 -0.21 5.74
CA LEU A 821 35.08 0.96 6.60
C LEU A 821 36.49 1.02 7.22
N PRO A 822 36.99 -0.04 7.91
CA PRO A 822 38.34 -0.03 8.44
C PRO A 822 39.41 0.07 7.35
N GLN A 823 39.20 -0.54 6.18
CA GLN A 823 40.14 -0.43 5.06
C GLN A 823 40.23 1.00 4.53
N LEU A 824 39.10 1.73 4.43
CA LEU A 824 39.10 3.14 4.05
C LEU A 824 39.83 4.01 5.08
N LEU A 825 39.67 3.74 6.40
CA LEU A 825 40.39 4.44 7.46
C LEU A 825 41.90 4.20 7.38
N ILE A 826 42.33 2.96 7.10
CA ILE A 826 43.75 2.58 6.95
C ILE A 826 44.39 3.24 5.74
N VAL A 827 43.67 3.26 4.59
CA VAL A 827 44.25 3.81 3.34
C VAL A 827 44.26 5.34 3.36
N LEU A 828 43.20 5.99 3.81
CA LEU A 828 43.04 7.46 3.76
C LEU A 828 43.67 8.17 4.96
N LYS A 829 43.98 7.45 6.04
CA LYS A 829 44.64 7.96 7.27
C LYS A 829 44.08 9.28 7.82
N PRO A 830 42.72 9.38 8.03
CA PRO A 830 42.09 10.66 8.36
C PRO A 830 42.38 11.15 9.78
N LEU A 831 42.98 10.32 10.65
CA LEU A 831 43.31 10.65 12.05
C LEU A 831 44.74 11.17 12.23
N GLY A 832 45.48 11.33 11.15
CA GLY A 832 46.85 11.82 11.13
C GLY A 832 47.90 10.73 10.93
N PRO A 833 49.20 11.10 10.92
CA PRO A 833 50.28 10.15 10.66
C PRO A 833 50.46 9.11 11.78
N GLU A 834 50.89 7.92 11.40
CA GLU A 834 51.28 6.88 12.33
C GLU A 834 52.56 7.25 13.08
N ASN A 835 52.71 6.82 14.32
CA ASN A 835 53.98 6.87 14.98
C ASN A 835 54.91 5.93 14.24
N GLN A 836 55.94 6.48 13.55
CA GLN A 836 57.06 5.68 13.07
C GLN A 836 57.74 5.05 14.28
N LYS A 837 57.57 3.75 14.46
CA LYS A 837 58.47 3.02 15.40
C LYS A 837 59.92 3.24 14.91
N ALA A 838 60.71 3.92 15.75
CA ALA A 838 62.17 3.93 15.60
C ALA A 838 62.71 2.51 15.68
#